data_0648f55b51fb55f5b8b3559d10ea2502
#
_entry.id   0648f55b51fb55f5b8b3559d10ea2502
#
_cell.length_a   1.000
_cell.length_b   1.000
_cell.length_c   1.000
_cell.angle_alpha   90.00
_cell.angle_beta   90.00
_cell.angle_gamma   90.00
#
_symmetry.space_group_name_H-M   'P 1'
#
loop_
_entity.id
_entity.type
_entity.pdbx_description
1 polymer ?
#
loop_
_entity_poly.entity_id
_entity_poly.type
_entity_poly.pdbx_seq_one_letter_code
_entity_poly.pdbx_strand_id
1 'polypeptide(L)'
;MSSINTRTRLPARKALFMAVAFAVSHPFLFASNAKADSDTMVTAPVPVTANPLGAGSDEMVVPVSVLSGRELSLSRESTLGDTLRTMPGVSATSFGPNASRPVIRGLDSERVRIMQNGVGILDASSLSFDHAVGIDPLIIEQIDVVRGPAALLYGGSAIGGVVNAIDHRIPKEQLDGITGRGEVRFGGAEDQKSGAIVLDAGNGLFAIHADVYERKTNDMDIPGYAVSSRKNREDGTPREHRGRLVNSASRADGGALGASLTFDNGYVGLSYSGHDNKYGVVAEEDVIIDQSTDRWDLATEFKDLGNIINRVKFRIANTDYKHVEIADGNPETRFSNRGNEGSLEIGHGNIGKLSGAIGFQFQDSKFAAIGDEAFVPKNQTQSRGVYVYEELPASLVNADDLKLSLGGRVDRVDVDSKGGDRFGPALSRDFTPKSIAAGALFKINQQWSVSGNLSSNQRAPSYFELYANGPHIATGQYEVGNTDFDIERSRGVDAQIRWKSGKHAFNVGAYHTRFSNFIGLFSNGLMFDEDGVVDPAGELAGADFEQVKATFTGLEADGKFRIYEGRGDLDLTLRSDYVRARNRDAGEYLPRIAPLRLGWGLNYSFNRFGTSLDVLHGFKQTKVAENELPTDSYTSVNATATWLLPTTTRLEAFAKAYNLLDDEIRDHTSFLKDIAPQRGRSLLIGLRGEF
;
A
#
# COMPACT_ATOMS: atom_id res chain seq x y z
N MET A 1 36.46 -11.03 -25.25
CA MET A 1 36.22 -9.72 -25.87
C MET A 1 34.81 -9.75 -26.47
N SER A 2 33.84 -9.28 -25.76
CA SER A 2 32.46 -9.18 -26.21
C SER A 2 32.00 -7.79 -25.75
N SER A 3 31.70 -6.94 -26.71
CA SER A 3 31.36 -5.52 -26.58
C SER A 3 30.11 -5.33 -25.74
N ILE A 4 30.26 -4.68 -24.59
CA ILE A 4 29.17 -4.18 -23.76
C ILE A 4 28.50 -3.04 -24.54
N ASN A 5 27.32 -3.33 -25.08
CA ASN A 5 26.45 -2.35 -25.72
C ASN A 5 25.81 -1.49 -24.63
N THR A 6 26.49 -0.43 -24.21
CA THR A 6 25.89 0.67 -23.44
C THR A 6 24.86 1.37 -24.32
N ARG A 7 23.61 0.91 -24.30
CA ARG A 7 22.48 1.71 -24.82
C ARG A 7 22.39 2.95 -23.95
N THR A 8 22.81 4.06 -24.51
CA THR A 8 22.57 5.42 -24.04
C THR A 8 21.11 5.56 -23.67
N ARG A 9 20.84 5.76 -22.35
CA ARG A 9 19.52 6.12 -21.83
C ARG A 9 19.01 7.30 -22.64
N LEU A 10 17.77 7.22 -23.13
CA LEU A 10 17.14 8.21 -24.00
C LEU A 10 17.23 9.61 -23.37
N PRO A 11 17.65 10.63 -24.13
CA PRO A 11 17.72 12.02 -23.67
C PRO A 11 16.33 12.60 -23.32
N ALA A 12 15.24 11.88 -23.58
CA ALA A 12 13.88 12.29 -23.30
C ALA A 12 13.58 12.56 -21.81
N ARG A 13 14.15 11.78 -20.88
CA ARG A 13 13.96 12.01 -19.43
C ARG A 13 14.57 13.34 -18.99
N LYS A 14 15.83 13.65 -19.41
CA LYS A 14 16.44 14.95 -19.08
C LYS A 14 15.77 16.14 -19.79
N ALA A 15 15.24 15.93 -20.99
CA ALA A 15 14.46 16.95 -21.71
C ALA A 15 13.10 17.23 -21.06
N LEU A 16 12.45 16.20 -20.48
CA LEU A 16 11.21 16.36 -19.73
C LEU A 16 11.45 17.16 -18.43
N PHE A 17 12.50 16.84 -17.68
CA PHE A 17 12.92 17.61 -16.50
C PHE A 17 13.26 19.06 -16.81
N MET A 18 13.94 19.34 -17.94
CA MET A 18 14.26 20.70 -18.36
C MET A 18 13.03 21.47 -18.87
N ALA A 19 12.09 20.83 -19.54
CA ALA A 19 10.89 21.48 -20.04
C ALA A 19 9.95 21.93 -18.90
N VAL A 20 9.79 21.11 -17.85
CA VAL A 20 8.99 21.46 -16.67
C VAL A 20 9.71 22.51 -15.82
N ALA A 21 11.04 22.43 -15.65
CA ALA A 21 11.83 23.45 -14.95
C ALA A 21 11.82 24.82 -15.67
N PHE A 22 11.71 24.84 -17.01
CA PHE A 22 11.63 26.08 -17.79
C PHE A 22 10.25 26.75 -17.69
N ALA A 23 9.16 25.99 -17.53
CA ALA A 23 7.81 26.51 -17.32
C ALA A 23 7.64 27.20 -15.95
N VAL A 24 8.43 26.81 -14.94
CA VAL A 24 8.36 27.36 -13.58
C VAL A 24 9.15 28.67 -13.42
N SER A 25 10.09 28.98 -14.33
CA SER A 25 10.95 30.16 -14.22
C SER A 25 10.32 31.47 -14.74
N HIS A 26 9.09 31.42 -15.30
CA HIS A 26 8.39 32.61 -15.75
C HIS A 26 7.10 32.78 -14.95
N PRO A 27 6.92 33.89 -14.21
CA PRO A 27 5.69 34.17 -13.48
C PRO A 27 4.58 34.45 -14.47
N PHE A 28 3.72 33.47 -14.75
CA PHE A 28 2.48 33.71 -15.49
C PHE A 28 1.49 34.45 -14.59
N LEU A 29 1.32 35.71 -14.82
CA LEU A 29 0.22 36.54 -14.34
C LEU A 29 -1.08 36.15 -15.05
N PHE A 30 -1.77 35.14 -14.61
CA PHE A 30 -3.16 34.93 -14.94
C PHE A 30 -4.01 35.13 -13.67
N ALA A 31 -4.63 36.31 -13.61
CA ALA A 31 -5.66 36.59 -12.61
C ALA A 31 -6.96 35.92 -13.05
N SER A 32 -7.29 34.78 -12.53
CA SER A 32 -8.66 34.28 -12.53
C SER A 32 -9.34 34.72 -11.22
N ASN A 33 -10.48 35.41 -11.35
CA ASN A 33 -11.34 35.83 -10.25
C ASN A 33 -12.08 34.62 -9.67
N ALA A 34 -11.39 33.77 -8.92
CA ALA A 34 -12.03 32.78 -8.09
C ALA A 34 -12.36 33.42 -6.74
N LYS A 35 -13.62 33.70 -6.49
CA LYS A 35 -14.11 34.01 -5.14
C LYS A 35 -13.81 32.82 -4.25
N ALA A 36 -12.98 33.05 -3.23
CA ALA A 36 -12.79 32.10 -2.15
C ALA A 36 -14.10 32.02 -1.35
N ASP A 37 -14.89 31.01 -1.64
CA ASP A 37 -16.01 30.65 -0.76
C ASP A 37 -15.44 29.95 0.48
N SER A 38 -15.73 30.56 1.62
CA SER A 38 -15.32 30.07 2.95
C SER A 38 -16.26 28.98 3.48
N ASP A 39 -16.87 28.21 2.59
CA ASP A 39 -17.73 27.10 3.00
C ASP A 39 -16.88 25.92 3.47
N THR A 40 -17.12 25.57 4.73
CA THR A 40 -16.77 24.27 5.29
C THR A 40 -17.26 23.20 4.32
N MET A 41 -16.35 22.66 3.52
CA MET A 41 -16.68 21.54 2.65
C MET A 41 -17.21 20.41 3.52
N VAL A 42 -18.52 20.23 3.51
CA VAL A 42 -19.11 18.91 3.64
C VAL A 42 -18.71 18.21 2.34
N THR A 43 -17.54 17.61 2.33
CA THR A 43 -17.06 16.84 1.18
C THR A 43 -18.14 15.80 0.89
N ALA A 44 -18.67 15.85 -0.34
CA ALA A 44 -19.47 14.74 -0.87
C ALA A 44 -18.69 13.45 -0.59
N PRO A 45 -19.37 12.32 -0.27
CA PRO A 45 -18.68 11.07 0.00
C PRO A 45 -17.75 10.78 -1.18
N VAL A 46 -16.44 10.72 -0.90
CA VAL A 46 -15.44 10.40 -1.92
C VAL A 46 -15.77 9.00 -2.43
N PRO A 47 -16.06 8.82 -3.71
CA PRO A 47 -16.42 7.52 -4.23
C PRO A 47 -15.25 6.56 -4.02
N VAL A 48 -15.54 5.40 -3.49
CA VAL A 48 -14.55 4.31 -3.41
C VAL A 48 -14.33 3.83 -4.84
N THR A 49 -13.18 4.17 -5.42
CA THR A 49 -12.86 3.76 -6.81
C THR A 49 -12.74 2.25 -6.94
N ALA A 50 -12.55 1.60 -5.82
CA ALA A 50 -12.53 0.17 -5.65
C ALA A 50 -13.91 -0.49 -5.71
N ASN A 51 -15.03 0.25 -5.63
CA ASN A 51 -16.37 -0.33 -5.75
C ASN A 51 -16.82 -0.39 -7.21
N PRO A 52 -17.14 -1.57 -7.77
CA PRO A 52 -17.64 -1.67 -9.14
C PRO A 52 -18.97 -0.95 -9.38
N LEU A 53 -19.74 -0.65 -8.34
CA LEU A 53 -21.01 0.08 -8.44
C LEU A 53 -20.91 1.56 -8.07
N GLY A 54 -19.71 2.07 -7.75
CA GLY A 54 -19.46 3.47 -7.44
C GLY A 54 -20.05 3.96 -6.11
N ALA A 55 -20.44 3.04 -5.22
CA ALA A 55 -20.97 3.38 -3.91
C ALA A 55 -19.90 3.99 -3.00
N GLY A 56 -20.29 4.89 -2.10
CA GLY A 56 -19.43 5.43 -1.06
C GLY A 56 -19.05 4.40 0.01
N SER A 57 -18.04 4.70 0.82
CA SER A 57 -17.56 3.79 1.88
C SER A 57 -18.64 3.38 2.88
N ASP A 58 -19.60 4.26 3.16
CA ASP A 58 -20.72 4.01 4.09
C ASP A 58 -21.73 2.98 3.55
N GLU A 59 -21.72 2.75 2.25
CA GLU A 59 -22.65 1.83 1.57
C GLU A 59 -22.00 0.47 1.23
N MET A 60 -20.72 0.31 1.54
CA MET A 60 -20.00 -0.94 1.35
C MET A 60 -20.32 -1.95 2.46
N VAL A 61 -20.50 -3.21 2.08
CA VAL A 61 -20.68 -4.31 3.04
C VAL A 61 -19.38 -4.63 3.76
N VAL A 62 -18.24 -4.57 3.03
CA VAL A 62 -16.89 -4.79 3.57
C VAL A 62 -16.30 -3.48 4.15
N PRO A 63 -15.41 -3.55 5.16
CA PRO A 63 -14.74 -2.38 5.69
C PRO A 63 -13.81 -1.73 4.66
N VAL A 64 -14.10 -0.48 4.32
CA VAL A 64 -13.29 0.34 3.41
C VAL A 64 -12.92 1.65 4.09
N SER A 65 -11.68 2.05 3.99
CA SER A 65 -11.20 3.37 4.38
C SER A 65 -10.63 4.09 3.15
N VAL A 66 -10.97 5.37 3.03
CA VAL A 66 -10.49 6.25 1.96
C VAL A 66 -9.66 7.36 2.59
N LEU A 67 -8.42 7.51 2.15
CA LEU A 67 -7.53 8.58 2.55
C LEU A 67 -7.32 9.52 1.35
N SER A 68 -7.76 10.76 1.44
CA SER A 68 -7.72 11.72 0.32
C SER A 68 -7.56 13.16 0.78
N GLY A 69 -7.34 14.08 -0.15
CA GLY A 69 -7.30 15.52 0.08
C GLY A 69 -6.33 15.93 1.20
N ARG A 70 -6.78 16.79 2.11
CA ARG A 70 -5.96 17.32 3.20
C ARG A 70 -5.48 16.23 4.18
N GLU A 71 -6.31 15.24 4.46
CA GLU A 71 -5.97 14.13 5.37
C GLU A 71 -4.81 13.32 4.79
N LEU A 72 -4.86 12.92 3.53
CA LEU A 72 -3.76 12.26 2.85
C LEU A 72 -2.50 13.13 2.84
N SER A 73 -2.63 14.41 2.47
CA SER A 73 -1.48 15.32 2.39
C SER A 73 -0.76 15.47 3.73
N LEU A 74 -1.50 15.44 4.84
CA LEU A 74 -0.93 15.50 6.19
C LEU A 74 -0.43 14.15 6.68
N SER A 75 -0.94 13.03 6.18
CA SER A 75 -0.53 11.67 6.58
C SER A 75 0.63 11.13 5.73
N ARG A 76 0.94 11.74 4.59
CA ARG A 76 2.00 11.27 3.69
C ARG A 76 3.34 11.14 4.38
N GLU A 77 3.92 9.96 4.26
CA GLU A 77 5.28 9.59 4.66
C GLU A 77 6.10 9.21 3.42
N SER A 78 7.34 8.75 3.61
CA SER A 78 8.23 8.37 2.52
C SER A 78 7.80 7.11 1.78
N THR A 79 7.07 6.22 2.46
CA THR A 79 6.57 4.95 1.90
C THR A 79 5.06 4.83 2.00
N LEU A 80 4.48 3.93 1.20
CA LEU A 80 3.04 3.63 1.24
C LEU A 80 2.65 2.95 2.56
N GLY A 81 3.48 2.02 3.06
CA GLY A 81 3.25 1.34 4.33
C GLY A 81 3.19 2.31 5.50
N ASP A 82 4.17 3.20 5.61
CA ASP A 82 4.22 4.17 6.71
C ASP A 82 3.12 5.23 6.60
N THR A 83 2.70 5.61 5.39
CA THR A 83 1.56 6.52 5.18
C THR A 83 0.26 5.93 5.76
N LEU A 84 0.09 4.62 5.73
CA LEU A 84 -1.14 3.93 6.14
C LEU A 84 -1.07 3.32 7.55
N ARG A 85 0.11 3.19 8.16
CA ARG A 85 0.32 2.42 9.40
C ARG A 85 -0.49 2.89 10.61
N THR A 86 -1.01 4.11 10.60
CA THR A 86 -1.84 4.65 11.69
C THR A 86 -3.32 4.33 11.53
N MET A 87 -3.74 3.74 10.41
CA MET A 87 -5.13 3.33 10.19
C MET A 87 -5.47 2.07 11.00
N PRO A 88 -6.68 1.95 11.55
CA PRO A 88 -7.11 0.73 12.23
C PRO A 88 -7.00 -0.51 11.34
N GLY A 89 -6.43 -1.59 11.88
CA GLY A 89 -6.23 -2.85 11.17
C GLY A 89 -5.12 -2.82 10.11
N VAL A 90 -4.39 -1.71 9.97
CA VAL A 90 -3.25 -1.58 9.05
C VAL A 90 -1.99 -1.30 9.85
N SER A 91 -0.95 -2.07 9.59
CA SER A 91 0.42 -1.85 10.06
C SER A 91 1.37 -1.83 8.86
N ALA A 92 2.67 -1.79 9.09
CA ALA A 92 3.65 -1.70 8.04
C ALA A 92 4.81 -2.68 8.27
N THR A 93 5.41 -3.19 7.21
CA THR A 93 6.58 -4.08 7.31
C THR A 93 7.82 -3.34 7.81
N SER A 94 7.96 -2.07 7.49
CA SER A 94 9.02 -1.15 7.93
C SER A 94 10.42 -1.77 7.96
N PHE A 95 10.99 -2.02 6.78
CA PHE A 95 12.37 -2.45 6.63
C PHE A 95 13.29 -1.21 6.50
N GLY A 96 13.43 -0.46 7.60
CA GLY A 96 13.99 0.88 7.57
C GLY A 96 13.02 1.92 6.97
N PRO A 97 13.46 3.18 6.73
CA PRO A 97 12.58 4.26 6.28
C PRO A 97 12.25 4.21 4.78
N ASN A 98 12.88 3.36 3.99
CA ASN A 98 12.82 3.38 2.54
C ASN A 98 12.01 2.23 1.93
N ALA A 99 11.90 1.10 2.61
CA ALA A 99 11.12 -0.05 2.18
C ALA A 99 10.07 -0.39 3.22
N SER A 100 8.80 -0.27 2.86
CA SER A 100 7.68 -0.56 3.75
C SER A 100 6.41 -0.81 2.96
N ARG A 101 5.82 -1.99 3.19
CA ARG A 101 4.52 -2.39 2.63
C ARG A 101 3.44 -2.32 3.70
N PRO A 102 2.19 -2.04 3.33
CA PRO A 102 1.07 -2.17 4.24
C PRO A 102 0.81 -3.64 4.58
N VAL A 103 0.59 -3.89 5.87
CA VAL A 103 0.15 -5.18 6.44
C VAL A 103 -1.29 -5.01 6.90
N ILE A 104 -2.22 -5.81 6.40
CA ILE A 104 -3.63 -5.70 6.73
C ILE A 104 -4.05 -6.89 7.60
N ARG A 105 -4.49 -6.62 8.83
CA ARG A 105 -4.95 -7.65 9.78
C ARG A 105 -3.92 -8.76 10.07
N GLY A 106 -2.62 -8.42 10.00
CA GLY A 106 -1.50 -9.34 10.16
C GLY A 106 -1.18 -10.18 8.92
N LEU A 107 -1.80 -9.88 7.78
CA LEU A 107 -1.49 -10.49 6.49
C LEU A 107 -0.66 -9.53 5.64
N ASP A 108 0.36 -10.04 4.96
CA ASP A 108 1.33 -9.29 4.16
C ASP A 108 1.63 -9.98 2.81
N SER A 109 2.69 -9.54 2.13
CA SER A 109 3.19 -10.07 0.88
C SER A 109 2.07 -10.18 -0.19
N GLU A 110 1.96 -11.31 -0.88
CA GLU A 110 0.96 -11.56 -1.93
C GLU A 110 -0.50 -11.51 -1.44
N ARG A 111 -0.76 -11.62 -0.12
CA ARG A 111 -2.13 -11.56 0.44
C ARG A 111 -2.68 -10.14 0.54
N VAL A 112 -1.81 -9.14 0.49
CA VAL A 112 -2.19 -7.72 0.41
C VAL A 112 -1.82 -7.20 -0.97
N ARG A 113 -2.83 -7.03 -1.82
CA ARG A 113 -2.62 -6.56 -3.17
C ARG A 113 -2.46 -5.05 -3.21
N ILE A 114 -1.31 -4.57 -3.68
CA ILE A 114 -1.07 -3.16 -3.94
C ILE A 114 -1.37 -2.86 -5.40
N MET A 115 -2.15 -1.81 -5.63
CA MET A 115 -2.62 -1.42 -6.95
C MET A 115 -2.37 0.07 -7.19
N GLN A 116 -2.20 0.44 -8.44
CA GLN A 116 -2.21 1.81 -8.91
C GLN A 116 -3.33 1.97 -9.93
N ASN A 117 -4.28 2.88 -9.67
CA ASN A 117 -5.46 3.11 -10.50
C ASN A 117 -6.29 1.86 -10.82
N GLY A 118 -6.28 0.86 -9.91
CA GLY A 118 -7.04 -0.38 -10.08
C GLY A 118 -6.35 -1.46 -10.91
N VAL A 119 -5.06 -1.30 -11.21
CA VAL A 119 -4.19 -2.32 -11.83
C VAL A 119 -3.03 -2.58 -10.88
N GLY A 120 -2.64 -3.84 -10.68
CA GLY A 120 -1.55 -4.22 -9.79
C GLY A 120 -0.21 -3.58 -10.20
N ILE A 121 0.66 -3.41 -9.24
CA ILE A 121 2.06 -3.06 -9.49
C ILE A 121 2.85 -4.35 -9.70
N LEU A 122 3.72 -4.35 -10.70
CA LEU A 122 4.64 -5.44 -10.97
C LEU A 122 6.05 -5.00 -10.54
N ASP A 123 6.33 -5.12 -9.25
CA ASP A 123 7.65 -4.84 -8.65
C ASP A 123 8.21 -6.11 -7.97
N ALA A 124 9.19 -5.99 -7.11
CA ALA A 124 9.75 -7.09 -6.32
C ALA A 124 9.40 -6.98 -4.82
N SER A 125 8.58 -6.01 -4.43
CA SER A 125 8.32 -5.71 -3.01
C SER A 125 7.52 -6.79 -2.27
N SER A 126 6.85 -7.71 -2.98
CA SER A 126 6.20 -8.87 -2.36
C SER A 126 7.16 -10.03 -2.09
N LEU A 127 8.29 -10.07 -2.78
CA LEU A 127 9.31 -11.10 -2.64
C LEU A 127 10.12 -10.90 -1.36
N SER A 128 10.58 -9.67 -1.10
CA SER A 128 11.41 -9.34 0.03
C SER A 128 10.99 -8.03 0.72
N PHE A 129 11.27 -7.93 2.02
CA PHE A 129 10.90 -6.79 2.87
C PHE A 129 11.77 -5.55 2.60
N ASP A 130 13.00 -5.71 2.14
CA ASP A 130 13.95 -4.64 1.79
C ASP A 130 13.64 -4.00 0.43
N HIS A 131 12.83 -4.64 -0.40
CA HIS A 131 12.44 -4.09 -1.70
C HIS A 131 11.33 -3.07 -1.57
N ALA A 132 11.61 -1.82 -1.94
CA ALA A 132 10.66 -0.73 -1.89
C ALA A 132 9.50 -0.91 -2.90
N VAL A 133 8.29 -0.50 -2.48
CA VAL A 133 7.13 -0.41 -3.38
C VAL A 133 7.39 0.65 -4.46
N GLY A 134 7.12 0.33 -5.71
CA GLY A 134 7.38 1.18 -6.87
C GLY A 134 6.42 2.37 -7.04
N ILE A 135 5.93 2.96 -5.94
CA ILE A 135 5.01 4.11 -5.91
C ILE A 135 5.49 5.13 -4.87
N ASP A 136 5.64 6.40 -5.28
CA ASP A 136 5.89 7.49 -4.33
C ASP A 136 4.58 8.15 -3.86
N PRO A 137 4.33 8.26 -2.54
CA PRO A 137 3.11 8.87 -2.02
C PRO A 137 2.92 10.36 -2.35
N LEU A 138 3.97 11.10 -2.74
CA LEU A 138 3.90 12.55 -3.03
C LEU A 138 2.92 12.88 -4.16
N ILE A 139 2.79 11.98 -5.17
CA ILE A 139 1.94 12.21 -6.33
C ILE A 139 0.54 11.60 -6.19
N ILE A 140 0.30 10.80 -5.15
CA ILE A 140 -0.99 10.13 -4.92
C ILE A 140 -2.02 11.13 -4.40
N GLU A 141 -3.25 11.04 -4.88
CA GLU A 141 -4.37 11.91 -4.51
C GLU A 141 -5.40 11.22 -3.63
N GLN A 142 -5.50 9.90 -3.75
CA GLN A 142 -6.38 9.08 -2.94
C GLN A 142 -5.78 7.71 -2.74
N ILE A 143 -5.98 7.14 -1.56
CA ILE A 143 -5.66 5.75 -1.27
C ILE A 143 -6.92 5.08 -0.72
N ASP A 144 -7.38 4.04 -1.40
CA ASP A 144 -8.46 3.18 -0.93
C ASP A 144 -7.86 1.95 -0.26
N VAL A 145 -8.26 1.69 0.98
CA VAL A 145 -7.86 0.49 1.73
C VAL A 145 -9.08 -0.37 1.98
N VAL A 146 -9.18 -1.48 1.27
CA VAL A 146 -10.23 -2.50 1.46
C VAL A 146 -9.69 -3.58 2.36
N ARG A 147 -10.31 -3.78 3.52
CA ARG A 147 -9.87 -4.78 4.50
C ARG A 147 -10.73 -6.02 4.44
N GLY A 148 -10.10 -7.19 4.63
CA GLY A 148 -10.78 -8.48 4.54
C GLY A 148 -10.91 -8.98 3.10
N PRO A 149 -11.83 -9.88 2.81
CA PRO A 149 -11.87 -10.65 1.58
C PRO A 149 -12.28 -9.81 0.36
N ALA A 150 -11.32 -9.06 -0.16
CA ALA A 150 -11.44 -8.28 -1.39
C ALA A 150 -11.09 -9.08 -2.67
N ALA A 151 -10.70 -10.33 -2.51
CA ALA A 151 -10.22 -11.18 -3.60
C ALA A 151 -11.18 -11.29 -4.79
N LEU A 152 -12.47 -11.23 -4.55
CA LEU A 152 -13.48 -11.32 -5.61
C LEU A 152 -13.29 -10.26 -6.69
N LEU A 153 -13.11 -9.01 -6.30
CA LEU A 153 -13.10 -7.87 -7.23
C LEU A 153 -11.70 -7.53 -7.73
N TYR A 154 -10.66 -7.82 -6.92
CA TYR A 154 -9.32 -7.27 -7.15
C TYR A 154 -8.26 -8.30 -7.50
N GLY A 155 -8.62 -9.58 -7.58
CA GLY A 155 -7.72 -10.67 -7.91
C GLY A 155 -7.62 -11.71 -6.80
N GLY A 156 -7.39 -12.96 -7.20
CA GLY A 156 -7.41 -14.12 -6.30
C GLY A 156 -6.38 -14.05 -5.15
N SER A 157 -5.32 -13.26 -5.26
CA SER A 157 -4.33 -13.07 -4.20
C SER A 157 -4.80 -12.15 -3.06
N ALA A 158 -5.77 -11.25 -3.26
CA ALA A 158 -6.22 -10.25 -2.30
C ALA A 158 -7.06 -10.81 -1.13
N ILE A 159 -6.62 -11.88 -0.47
CA ILE A 159 -7.33 -12.51 0.66
C ILE A 159 -7.29 -11.62 1.90
N GLY A 160 -6.18 -10.93 2.14
CA GLY A 160 -5.98 -10.02 3.28
C GLY A 160 -6.60 -8.65 3.06
N GLY A 161 -6.59 -8.19 1.83
CA GLY A 161 -7.10 -6.89 1.44
C GLY A 161 -6.44 -6.28 0.23
N VAL A 162 -6.81 -5.04 -0.05
CA VAL A 162 -6.29 -4.25 -1.18
C VAL A 162 -5.93 -2.85 -0.71
N VAL A 163 -4.81 -2.35 -1.21
CA VAL A 163 -4.43 -0.94 -1.17
C VAL A 163 -4.36 -0.42 -2.58
N ASN A 164 -5.28 0.46 -2.96
CA ASN A 164 -5.32 1.07 -4.28
C ASN A 164 -4.90 2.53 -4.21
N ALA A 165 -3.70 2.84 -4.68
CA ALA A 165 -3.19 4.19 -4.81
C ALA A 165 -3.72 4.80 -6.12
N ILE A 166 -4.30 5.98 -6.03
CA ILE A 166 -4.94 6.67 -7.15
C ILE A 166 -4.20 7.97 -7.41
N ASP A 167 -3.71 8.12 -8.61
CA ASP A 167 -3.22 9.37 -9.19
C ASP A 167 -4.19 9.84 -10.29
N HIS A 168 -4.00 11.05 -10.81
CA HIS A 168 -4.77 11.58 -11.93
C HIS A 168 -3.99 11.64 -13.23
N ARG A 169 -3.00 10.76 -13.41
CA ARG A 169 -2.16 10.71 -14.61
C ARG A 169 -2.92 10.53 -15.91
N ILE A 170 -4.10 9.90 -15.84
CA ILE A 170 -5.09 9.89 -16.92
C ILE A 170 -6.29 10.72 -16.45
N PRO A 171 -6.48 11.97 -16.94
CA PRO A 171 -7.64 12.78 -16.60
C PRO A 171 -8.94 12.07 -17.02
N LYS A 172 -9.93 12.03 -16.11
CA LYS A 172 -11.19 11.29 -16.31
C LYS A 172 -12.38 12.20 -16.55
N GLU A 173 -12.25 13.46 -16.20
CA GLU A 173 -13.30 14.47 -16.29
C GLU A 173 -12.94 15.54 -17.30
N GLN A 174 -13.95 16.22 -17.81
CA GLN A 174 -13.74 17.36 -18.69
C GLN A 174 -13.08 18.50 -17.90
N LEU A 175 -11.93 18.94 -18.37
CA LEU A 175 -11.20 20.07 -17.82
C LEU A 175 -11.29 21.24 -18.80
N ASP A 176 -11.54 22.45 -18.27
CA ASP A 176 -11.47 23.69 -19.05
C ASP A 176 -10.50 24.66 -18.37
N GLY A 177 -9.42 24.97 -19.07
CA GLY A 177 -8.33 25.78 -18.53
C GLY A 177 -7.17 24.96 -17.96
N ILE A 178 -6.44 25.54 -17.01
CA ILE A 178 -5.24 24.97 -16.40
C ILE A 178 -5.43 24.97 -14.88
N THR A 179 -5.15 23.85 -14.27
CA THR A 179 -5.08 23.68 -12.82
C THR A 179 -3.74 23.06 -12.43
N GLY A 180 -3.33 23.27 -11.22
CA GLY A 180 -2.09 22.65 -10.74
C GLY A 180 -1.95 22.70 -9.24
N ARG A 181 -1.05 21.87 -8.76
CA ARG A 181 -0.64 21.85 -7.35
C ARG A 181 0.86 21.65 -7.25
N GLY A 182 1.42 22.21 -6.19
CA GLY A 182 2.83 22.02 -5.86
C GLY A 182 3.02 21.88 -4.36
N GLU A 183 4.04 21.12 -3.98
CA GLU A 183 4.40 20.93 -2.59
C GLU A 183 5.92 20.85 -2.44
N VAL A 184 6.46 21.48 -1.38
CA VAL A 184 7.87 21.34 -0.97
C VAL A 184 7.94 21.03 0.53
N ARG A 185 8.89 20.17 0.92
CA ARG A 185 9.11 19.75 2.31
C ARG A 185 10.58 19.78 2.67
N PHE A 186 10.87 20.14 3.93
CA PHE A 186 12.23 20.20 4.48
C PHE A 186 12.24 19.73 5.93
N GLY A 187 13.25 18.92 6.31
CA GLY A 187 13.47 18.45 7.67
C GLY A 187 13.01 17.01 7.90
N GLY A 188 12.46 16.71 9.06
CA GLY A 188 12.24 15.34 9.50
C GLY A 188 13.50 14.74 10.12
N ALA A 189 13.41 13.51 10.62
CA ALA A 189 14.53 12.81 11.21
C ALA A 189 15.60 12.41 10.17
N GLU A 190 15.22 12.33 8.91
CA GLU A 190 16.06 12.03 7.77
C GLU A 190 16.57 13.27 7.01
N ASP A 191 16.40 14.48 7.56
CA ASP A 191 16.76 15.76 6.89
C ASP A 191 16.26 15.80 5.43
N GLN A 192 15.00 15.43 5.26
CA GLN A 192 14.35 15.32 3.96
C GLN A 192 14.32 16.65 3.22
N LYS A 193 14.58 16.59 1.91
CA LYS A 193 14.30 17.65 0.94
C LYS A 193 13.49 17.03 -0.17
N SER A 194 12.24 17.49 -0.33
CA SER A 194 11.37 16.94 -1.38
C SER A 194 10.47 17.98 -1.97
N GLY A 195 10.05 17.74 -3.20
CA GLY A 195 9.07 18.56 -3.89
C GLY A 195 8.35 17.77 -4.96
N ALA A 196 7.12 18.20 -5.24
CA ALA A 196 6.30 17.68 -6.33
C ALA A 196 5.53 18.82 -6.99
N ILE A 197 5.34 18.72 -8.31
CA ILE A 197 4.49 19.61 -9.11
C ILE A 197 3.60 18.72 -9.96
N VAL A 198 2.32 19.06 -9.99
CA VAL A 198 1.29 18.42 -10.82
C VAL A 198 0.57 19.51 -11.60
N LEU A 199 0.40 19.30 -12.87
CA LEU A 199 -0.27 20.23 -13.81
C LEU A 199 -1.30 19.46 -14.64
N ASP A 200 -2.51 19.97 -14.70
CA ASP A 200 -3.58 19.49 -15.55
C ASP A 200 -4.08 20.63 -16.43
N ALA A 201 -4.34 20.36 -17.71
CA ALA A 201 -4.89 21.32 -18.63
C ALA A 201 -5.89 20.67 -19.58
N GLY A 202 -6.92 21.42 -19.99
CA GLY A 202 -7.91 20.90 -20.92
C GLY A 202 -8.73 21.97 -21.62
N ASN A 203 -9.54 21.55 -22.61
CA ASN A 203 -10.47 22.37 -23.37
C ASN A 203 -11.88 21.74 -23.48
N GLY A 204 -12.25 20.96 -22.46
CA GLY A 204 -13.49 20.19 -22.41
C GLY A 204 -13.39 18.81 -23.07
N LEU A 205 -12.87 18.69 -24.29
CA LEU A 205 -12.72 17.42 -25.01
C LEU A 205 -11.36 16.77 -24.78
N PHE A 206 -10.30 17.55 -24.80
CA PHE A 206 -8.92 17.07 -24.56
C PHE A 206 -8.46 17.50 -23.19
N ALA A 207 -7.87 16.56 -22.45
CA ALA A 207 -7.20 16.85 -21.20
C ALA A 207 -5.79 16.23 -21.19
N ILE A 208 -4.85 16.94 -20.60
CA ILE A 208 -3.46 16.51 -20.43
C ILE A 208 -3.05 16.63 -18.98
N HIS A 209 -2.15 15.76 -18.57
CA HIS A 209 -1.55 15.72 -17.24
C HIS A 209 -0.03 15.70 -17.35
N ALA A 210 0.65 16.39 -16.44
CA ALA A 210 2.08 16.27 -16.23
C ALA A 210 2.41 16.34 -14.74
N ASP A 211 3.22 15.42 -14.24
CA ASP A 211 3.76 15.48 -12.88
C ASP A 211 5.27 15.24 -12.87
N VAL A 212 5.92 15.80 -11.84
CA VAL A 212 7.33 15.57 -11.52
C VAL A 212 7.52 15.69 -10.02
N TYR A 213 8.37 14.83 -9.46
CA TYR A 213 8.75 14.89 -8.05
C TYR A 213 10.20 14.46 -7.84
N GLU A 214 10.77 14.95 -6.76
CA GLU A 214 12.06 14.52 -6.24
C GLU A 214 12.01 14.48 -4.71
N ARG A 215 12.65 13.49 -4.11
CA ARG A 215 12.90 13.37 -2.68
C ARG A 215 14.35 12.94 -2.45
N LYS A 216 15.00 13.59 -1.51
CA LYS A 216 16.32 13.22 -1.02
C LYS A 216 16.31 13.23 0.49
N THR A 217 16.88 12.18 1.09
CA THR A 217 17.04 12.04 2.55
C THR A 217 18.48 11.74 2.89
N ASN A 218 18.87 12.03 4.11
CA ASN A 218 20.08 11.56 4.75
C ASN A 218 19.75 10.34 5.63
N ASP A 219 20.75 9.79 6.31
CA ASP A 219 20.51 8.76 7.33
C ASP A 219 19.62 9.30 8.45
N MET A 220 18.68 8.46 8.89
CA MET A 220 17.63 8.82 9.83
C MET A 220 18.16 8.93 11.26
N ASP A 221 17.85 10.05 11.93
CA ASP A 221 18.08 10.20 13.35
C ASP A 221 17.08 9.34 14.15
N ILE A 222 17.60 8.58 15.12
CA ILE A 222 16.84 7.63 15.96
C ILE A 222 17.04 7.93 17.45
N PRO A 223 16.06 7.59 18.32
CA PRO A 223 16.28 7.65 19.75
C PRO A 223 17.14 6.45 20.20
N GLY A 224 18.21 6.72 20.94
CA GLY A 224 19.05 5.68 21.51
C GLY A 224 19.93 4.94 20.49
N TYR A 225 19.89 3.63 20.49
CA TYR A 225 20.74 2.78 19.65
C TYR A 225 19.94 2.07 18.58
N ALA A 226 20.57 1.78 17.42
CA ALA A 226 20.00 0.97 16.36
C ALA A 226 19.65 -0.43 16.90
N VAL A 227 20.63 -1.16 17.44
CA VAL A 227 20.43 -2.47 18.05
C VAL A 227 19.70 -2.35 19.40
N SER A 228 18.65 -3.13 19.59
CA SER A 228 17.85 -3.16 20.81
C SER A 228 18.62 -3.77 21.99
N SER A 229 18.27 -3.35 23.22
CA SER A 229 18.87 -3.94 24.41
C SER A 229 18.48 -5.41 24.64
N ARG A 230 17.34 -5.85 24.07
CA ARG A 230 16.90 -7.25 24.16
C ARG A 230 17.73 -8.15 23.24
N LYS A 231 18.00 -7.74 21.98
CA LYS A 231 18.86 -8.46 21.04
C LYS A 231 20.28 -8.62 21.60
N ASN A 232 20.86 -7.51 22.10
CA ASN A 232 22.17 -7.55 22.74
C ASN A 232 22.24 -8.51 23.95
N ARG A 233 21.16 -8.64 24.73
CA ARG A 233 21.11 -9.62 25.85
C ARG A 233 20.91 -11.05 25.38
N GLU A 234 20.21 -11.27 24.28
CA GLU A 234 19.87 -12.60 23.75
C GLU A 234 21.07 -13.25 23.05
N ASP A 235 21.69 -12.54 22.14
CA ASP A 235 22.73 -13.09 21.25
C ASP A 235 24.10 -12.37 21.34
N GLY A 236 24.21 -11.33 22.17
CA GLY A 236 25.44 -10.57 22.33
C GLY A 236 25.72 -9.53 21.26
N THR A 237 24.81 -9.33 20.28
CA THR A 237 25.00 -8.34 19.21
C THR A 237 25.39 -6.97 19.77
N PRO A 238 26.50 -6.36 19.36
CA PRO A 238 26.96 -5.08 19.88
C PRO A 238 25.93 -3.97 19.66
N ARG A 239 25.79 -3.08 20.61
CA ARG A 239 24.94 -1.87 20.48
C ARG A 239 25.78 -0.74 19.89
N GLU A 240 25.89 -0.77 18.58
CA GLU A 240 26.56 0.26 17.78
C GLU A 240 25.56 1.33 17.30
N HIS A 241 26.05 2.39 16.65
CA HIS A 241 25.27 3.44 15.99
C HIS A 241 24.20 4.08 16.88
N ARG A 242 24.66 4.84 17.86
CA ARG A 242 23.77 5.61 18.71
C ARG A 242 23.31 6.89 18.02
N GLY A 243 22.00 7.16 18.01
CA GLY A 243 21.41 8.40 17.53
C GLY A 243 21.22 8.46 16.01
N ARG A 244 21.73 7.47 15.25
CA ARG A 244 21.62 7.44 13.80
C ARG A 244 21.43 6.01 13.32
N LEU A 245 20.57 5.84 12.33
CA LEU A 245 20.38 4.58 11.60
C LEU A 245 21.24 4.67 10.33
N VAL A 246 22.33 3.94 10.33
CA VAL A 246 23.32 3.92 9.22
C VAL A 246 22.69 3.27 7.99
N ASN A 247 23.13 3.68 6.81
CA ASN A 247 22.68 3.19 5.51
C ASN A 247 21.16 3.29 5.32
N SER A 248 20.54 4.38 5.80
CA SER A 248 19.11 4.63 5.65
C SER A 248 18.77 5.83 4.75
N ALA A 249 19.79 6.45 4.14
CA ALA A 249 19.62 7.55 3.20
C ALA A 249 18.97 7.09 1.88
N SER A 250 18.29 8.01 1.19
CA SER A 250 17.67 7.71 -0.10
C SER A 250 17.59 8.89 -1.05
N ARG A 251 17.39 8.58 -2.33
CA ARG A 251 16.99 9.52 -3.36
C ARG A 251 15.98 8.88 -4.29
N ALA A 252 14.79 9.46 -4.35
CA ALA A 252 13.76 9.06 -5.29
C ALA A 252 13.38 10.23 -6.20
N ASP A 253 13.18 9.95 -7.47
CA ASP A 253 12.66 10.92 -8.43
C ASP A 253 11.78 10.23 -9.48
N GLY A 254 10.89 11.01 -10.08
CA GLY A 254 9.99 10.47 -11.08
C GLY A 254 9.07 11.51 -11.67
N GLY A 255 8.22 11.05 -12.58
CA GLY A 255 7.23 11.90 -13.21
C GLY A 255 6.39 11.14 -14.22
N ALA A 256 5.39 11.80 -14.75
CA ALA A 256 4.51 11.25 -15.75
C ALA A 256 4.00 12.30 -16.76
N LEU A 257 3.59 11.79 -17.89
CA LEU A 257 2.77 12.50 -18.86
C LEU A 257 1.53 11.67 -19.17
N GLY A 258 0.38 12.30 -19.20
CA GLY A 258 -0.88 11.67 -19.56
C GLY A 258 -1.73 12.54 -20.46
N ALA A 259 -2.60 11.91 -21.21
CA ALA A 259 -3.58 12.58 -22.06
C ALA A 259 -4.85 11.76 -22.15
N SER A 260 -5.97 12.43 -22.30
CA SER A 260 -7.27 11.79 -22.49
C SER A 260 -8.19 12.58 -23.41
N LEU A 261 -9.09 11.84 -24.03
CA LEU A 261 -10.33 12.36 -24.61
C LEU A 261 -11.43 12.16 -23.57
N THR A 262 -12.08 13.24 -23.18
CA THR A 262 -13.11 13.26 -22.15
C THR A 262 -14.46 13.64 -22.76
N PHE A 263 -15.49 12.89 -22.39
CA PHE A 263 -16.86 13.03 -22.91
C PHE A 263 -17.82 13.19 -21.72
N ASP A 264 -19.05 13.61 -21.96
CA ASP A 264 -20.08 13.72 -20.90
C ASP A 264 -20.30 12.40 -20.15
N ASN A 265 -20.17 11.28 -20.86
CA ASN A 265 -20.43 9.94 -20.31
C ASN A 265 -19.19 9.07 -20.16
N GLY A 266 -17.97 9.63 -20.29
CA GLY A 266 -16.78 8.81 -20.12
C GLY A 266 -15.49 9.41 -20.66
N TYR A 267 -14.45 8.59 -20.72
CA TYR A 267 -13.12 8.98 -21.19
C TYR A 267 -12.35 7.82 -21.82
N VAL A 268 -11.36 8.18 -22.63
CA VAL A 268 -10.28 7.27 -23.10
C VAL A 268 -8.97 7.99 -22.89
N GLY A 269 -8.02 7.39 -22.20
CA GLY A 269 -6.74 8.05 -21.93
C GLY A 269 -5.57 7.08 -21.79
N LEU A 270 -4.39 7.65 -22.00
CA LEU A 270 -3.09 6.99 -21.94
C LEU A 270 -2.14 7.80 -21.08
N SER A 271 -1.30 7.12 -20.30
CA SER A 271 -0.19 7.77 -19.59
C SER A 271 1.10 6.94 -19.66
N TYR A 272 2.22 7.64 -19.55
CA TYR A 272 3.53 7.07 -19.33
C TYR A 272 4.12 7.66 -18.05
N SER A 273 4.70 6.82 -17.20
CA SER A 273 5.36 7.24 -15.97
C SER A 273 6.70 6.53 -15.76
N GLY A 274 7.60 7.24 -15.10
CA GLY A 274 8.89 6.72 -14.64
C GLY A 274 9.10 7.02 -13.16
N HIS A 275 9.69 6.05 -12.46
CA HIS A 275 10.08 6.16 -11.05
C HIS A 275 11.46 5.55 -10.87
N ASP A 276 12.39 6.33 -10.35
CA ASP A 276 13.73 5.88 -9.95
C ASP A 276 13.87 6.08 -8.42
N ASN A 277 14.43 5.09 -7.72
CA ASN A 277 14.67 5.16 -6.28
C ASN A 277 15.98 4.47 -5.93
N LYS A 278 16.88 5.19 -5.28
CA LYS A 278 18.17 4.68 -4.81
C LYS A 278 18.23 4.85 -3.30
N TYR A 279 18.41 3.75 -2.57
CA TYR A 279 18.37 3.76 -1.10
C TYR A 279 19.27 2.68 -0.50
N GLY A 280 19.72 2.92 0.74
CA GLY A 280 20.49 1.96 1.51
C GLY A 280 19.60 0.90 2.19
N VAL A 281 20.13 -0.30 2.34
CA VAL A 281 19.55 -1.43 3.06
C VAL A 281 20.06 -1.41 4.50
N VAL A 282 19.17 -1.14 5.46
CA VAL A 282 19.57 -0.95 6.88
C VAL A 282 20.15 -2.23 7.50
N ALA A 283 19.74 -3.39 7.02
CA ALA A 283 20.26 -4.69 7.50
C ALA A 283 21.70 -4.94 7.04
N GLU A 284 22.16 -4.24 5.99
CA GLU A 284 23.44 -4.42 5.32
C GLU A 284 24.05 -3.04 5.06
N GLU A 285 25.03 -2.65 5.89
CA GLU A 285 25.51 -1.26 5.94
C GLU A 285 26.20 -0.77 4.67
N ASP A 286 26.63 -1.65 3.79
CA ASP A 286 27.36 -1.40 2.52
C ASP A 286 26.51 -1.68 1.29
N VAL A 287 25.25 -2.17 1.46
CA VAL A 287 24.34 -2.50 0.36
C VAL A 287 23.40 -1.34 0.03
N ILE A 288 23.31 -1.03 -1.25
CA ILE A 288 22.41 -0.02 -1.82
C ILE A 288 21.57 -0.66 -2.93
N ILE A 289 20.26 -0.42 -2.90
CA ILE A 289 19.36 -0.79 -3.98
C ILE A 289 19.18 0.40 -4.92
N ASP A 290 19.42 0.20 -6.23
CA ASP A 290 19.17 1.17 -7.32
C ASP A 290 18.01 0.65 -8.19
N GLN A 291 16.82 1.16 -7.94
CA GLN A 291 15.55 0.74 -8.53
C GLN A 291 15.12 1.69 -9.65
N SER A 292 14.54 1.14 -10.72
CA SER A 292 13.94 1.89 -11.83
C SER A 292 12.68 1.19 -12.34
N THR A 293 11.60 1.96 -12.57
CA THR A 293 10.34 1.46 -13.09
C THR A 293 9.87 2.35 -14.24
N ASP A 294 9.52 1.75 -15.36
CA ASP A 294 8.83 2.38 -16.49
C ASP A 294 7.44 1.76 -16.65
N ARG A 295 6.40 2.58 -16.79
CA ARG A 295 5.02 2.10 -16.86
C ARG A 295 4.20 2.87 -17.89
N TRP A 296 3.43 2.11 -18.69
CA TRP A 296 2.39 2.61 -19.58
C TRP A 296 1.03 2.17 -19.05
N ASP A 297 0.08 3.08 -18.99
CA ASP A 297 -1.30 2.79 -18.62
C ASP A 297 -2.25 3.27 -19.70
N LEU A 298 -3.19 2.43 -20.12
CA LEU A 298 -4.36 2.77 -20.93
C LEU A 298 -5.61 2.54 -20.10
N ALA A 299 -6.47 3.52 -20.00
CA ALA A 299 -7.73 3.41 -19.27
C ALA A 299 -8.88 4.05 -20.05
N THR A 300 -10.03 3.40 -19.96
CA THR A 300 -11.28 3.93 -20.49
C THR A 300 -12.45 3.55 -19.58
N GLU A 301 -13.41 4.44 -19.46
CA GLU A 301 -14.68 4.17 -18.77
C GLU A 301 -15.78 4.94 -19.47
N PHE A 302 -16.87 4.24 -19.79
CA PHE A 302 -18.11 4.83 -20.28
C PHE A 302 -19.25 4.45 -19.36
N LYS A 303 -20.07 5.42 -19.00
CA LYS A 303 -21.24 5.31 -18.11
C LYS A 303 -22.49 5.67 -18.90
N ASP A 304 -23.66 5.39 -18.31
CA ASP A 304 -24.97 5.75 -18.86
C ASP A 304 -25.20 5.22 -20.29
N LEU A 305 -24.67 4.02 -20.57
CA LEU A 305 -24.73 3.40 -21.90
C LEU A 305 -26.11 2.83 -22.22
N GLY A 306 -26.92 2.54 -21.22
CA GLY A 306 -28.29 2.03 -21.38
C GLY A 306 -28.82 1.38 -20.10
N ASN A 307 -30.02 0.82 -20.19
CA ASN A 307 -30.72 0.26 -19.03
C ASN A 307 -30.17 -1.09 -18.58
N ILE A 308 -29.63 -1.91 -19.49
CA ILE A 308 -29.08 -3.24 -19.19
C ILE A 308 -27.57 -3.09 -18.93
N ILE A 309 -26.79 -2.65 -19.90
CA ILE A 309 -25.37 -2.33 -19.70
C ILE A 309 -25.31 -0.83 -19.43
N ASN A 310 -24.95 -0.48 -18.21
CA ASN A 310 -24.88 0.92 -17.82
C ASN A 310 -23.45 1.46 -17.77
N ARG A 311 -22.44 0.58 -17.69
CA ARG A 311 -21.04 0.95 -17.61
C ARG A 311 -20.14 -0.10 -18.25
N VAL A 312 -19.10 0.39 -18.94
CA VAL A 312 -17.97 -0.43 -19.42
C VAL A 312 -16.69 0.27 -19.00
N LYS A 313 -15.79 -0.46 -18.37
CA LYS A 313 -14.51 0.02 -17.88
C LYS A 313 -13.40 -0.94 -18.31
N PHE A 314 -12.40 -0.41 -18.98
CA PHE A 314 -11.23 -1.18 -19.39
C PHE A 314 -9.96 -0.50 -18.92
N ARG A 315 -8.99 -1.29 -18.46
CA ARG A 315 -7.68 -0.85 -18.02
C ARG A 315 -6.64 -1.87 -18.41
N ILE A 316 -5.47 -1.39 -18.79
CA ILE A 316 -4.29 -2.22 -18.99
C ILE A 316 -3.05 -1.42 -18.66
N ALA A 317 -2.08 -2.05 -18.00
CA ALA A 317 -0.77 -1.50 -17.75
C ALA A 317 0.31 -2.45 -18.27
N ASN A 318 1.38 -1.85 -18.79
CA ASN A 318 2.64 -2.52 -19.09
C ASN A 318 3.71 -1.95 -18.16
N THR A 319 4.41 -2.80 -17.43
CA THR A 319 5.46 -2.40 -16.47
C THR A 319 6.78 -3.06 -16.83
N ASP A 320 7.86 -2.28 -16.79
CA ASP A 320 9.27 -2.74 -16.82
C ASP A 320 9.95 -2.27 -15.54
N TYR A 321 10.00 -3.16 -14.54
CA TYR A 321 10.66 -2.94 -13.26
C TYR A 321 12.03 -3.59 -13.25
N LYS A 322 13.01 -2.91 -12.65
CA LYS A 322 14.37 -3.40 -12.42
C LYS A 322 14.93 -2.79 -11.16
N HIS A 323 15.72 -3.57 -10.45
CA HIS A 323 16.66 -3.02 -9.48
C HIS A 323 17.98 -3.80 -9.48
N VAL A 324 18.99 -3.18 -8.92
CA VAL A 324 20.33 -3.76 -8.74
C VAL A 324 20.73 -3.52 -7.30
N GLU A 325 21.11 -4.58 -6.63
CA GLU A 325 21.83 -4.54 -5.36
C GLU A 325 23.30 -4.27 -5.63
N ILE A 326 23.85 -3.33 -4.89
CA ILE A 326 25.22 -2.82 -5.04
C ILE A 326 25.87 -2.88 -3.68
N ALA A 327 26.80 -3.83 -3.48
CA ALA A 327 27.60 -3.94 -2.27
C ALA A 327 29.03 -3.44 -2.54
N ASP A 328 29.60 -2.66 -1.63
CA ASP A 328 30.91 -2.04 -1.77
C ASP A 328 31.13 -1.31 -3.11
N GLY A 329 30.05 -0.78 -3.68
CA GLY A 329 30.04 -0.10 -4.97
C GLY A 329 30.06 -1.01 -6.20
N ASN A 330 29.99 -2.32 -6.04
CA ASN A 330 29.94 -3.32 -7.12
C ASN A 330 28.50 -3.86 -7.27
N PRO A 331 28.00 -3.97 -8.51
CA PRO A 331 26.71 -4.64 -8.74
C PRO A 331 26.80 -6.13 -8.45
N GLU A 332 25.95 -6.64 -7.58
CA GLU A 332 25.88 -8.06 -7.19
C GLU A 332 24.63 -8.73 -7.81
N THR A 333 23.46 -8.55 -7.22
CA THR A 333 22.26 -9.19 -7.72
C THR A 333 21.38 -8.21 -8.49
N ARG A 334 20.82 -8.66 -9.61
CA ARG A 334 19.92 -7.90 -10.48
C ARG A 334 18.57 -8.55 -10.54
N PHE A 335 17.57 -7.78 -10.21
CA PHE A 335 16.16 -8.19 -10.28
C PHE A 335 15.46 -7.48 -11.42
N SER A 336 14.53 -8.18 -12.06
CA SER A 336 13.63 -7.60 -13.05
C SER A 336 12.26 -8.25 -12.99
N ASN A 337 11.21 -7.43 -13.15
CA ASN A 337 9.83 -7.90 -13.30
C ASN A 337 9.18 -7.15 -14.46
N ARG A 338 8.82 -7.86 -15.51
CA ARG A 338 8.23 -7.28 -16.72
C ARG A 338 6.94 -7.95 -17.05
N GLY A 339 5.93 -7.16 -17.34
CA GLY A 339 4.66 -7.78 -17.68
C GLY A 339 3.55 -6.81 -18.02
N ASN A 340 2.41 -7.41 -18.27
CA ASN A 340 1.16 -6.72 -18.53
C ASN A 340 0.12 -7.19 -17.53
N GLU A 341 -0.70 -6.25 -17.06
CA GLU A 341 -1.88 -6.55 -16.29
C GLU A 341 -3.04 -5.71 -16.77
N GLY A 342 -4.24 -6.30 -16.85
CA GLY A 342 -5.40 -5.55 -17.26
C GLY A 342 -6.72 -6.15 -16.80
N SER A 343 -7.77 -5.34 -16.95
CA SER A 343 -9.14 -5.71 -16.58
C SER A 343 -10.17 -5.13 -17.53
N LEU A 344 -11.24 -5.88 -17.76
CA LEU A 344 -12.47 -5.41 -18.38
C LEU A 344 -13.61 -5.65 -17.39
N GLU A 345 -14.36 -4.61 -17.09
CA GLU A 345 -15.53 -4.65 -16.20
C GLU A 345 -16.75 -4.12 -16.93
N ILE A 346 -17.83 -4.85 -16.91
CA ILE A 346 -19.12 -4.50 -17.47
C ILE A 346 -20.11 -4.41 -16.33
N GLY A 347 -20.55 -3.19 -16.00
CA GLY A 347 -21.61 -2.93 -15.07
C GLY A 347 -22.97 -3.02 -15.74
N HIS A 348 -23.90 -3.71 -15.10
CA HIS A 348 -25.29 -3.71 -15.54
C HIS A 348 -26.18 -2.92 -14.59
N GLY A 349 -27.19 -2.31 -15.15
CA GLY A 349 -28.26 -1.64 -14.43
C GLY A 349 -29.29 -2.60 -13.90
N ASN A 350 -30.42 -2.04 -13.47
CA ASN A 350 -31.48 -2.78 -12.82
C ASN A 350 -32.10 -3.88 -13.71
N ILE A 351 -31.66 -5.11 -13.52
CA ILE A 351 -32.40 -6.28 -14.01
C ILE A 351 -33.42 -6.62 -12.89
N GLY A 352 -34.59 -6.01 -12.95
CA GLY A 352 -35.51 -5.95 -11.82
C GLY A 352 -34.96 -5.00 -10.74
N LYS A 353 -34.57 -5.52 -9.57
CA LYS A 353 -33.90 -4.78 -8.50
C LYS A 353 -32.40 -5.14 -8.40
N LEU A 354 -31.91 -6.03 -9.23
CA LEU A 354 -30.52 -6.50 -9.23
C LEU A 354 -29.62 -5.54 -9.99
N SER A 355 -28.51 -5.15 -9.39
CA SER A 355 -27.45 -4.37 -10.02
C SER A 355 -26.10 -5.02 -9.73
N GLY A 356 -25.20 -5.01 -10.69
CA GLY A 356 -23.95 -5.72 -10.51
C GLY A 356 -22.92 -5.44 -11.59
N ALA A 357 -21.87 -6.25 -11.55
CA ALA A 357 -20.81 -6.22 -12.53
C ALA A 357 -20.24 -7.61 -12.83
N ILE A 358 -19.88 -7.81 -14.09
CA ILE A 358 -19.11 -8.96 -14.56
C ILE A 358 -17.74 -8.43 -14.98
N GLY A 359 -16.67 -9.08 -14.51
CA GLY A 359 -15.33 -8.65 -14.87
C GLY A 359 -14.44 -9.78 -15.32
N PHE A 360 -13.49 -9.42 -16.16
CA PHE A 360 -12.36 -10.25 -16.57
C PHE A 360 -11.06 -9.54 -16.19
N GLN A 361 -10.10 -10.28 -15.65
CA GLN A 361 -8.77 -9.79 -15.31
C GLN A 361 -7.71 -10.73 -15.84
N PHE A 362 -6.56 -10.19 -16.23
CA PHE A 362 -5.41 -10.98 -16.64
C PHE A 362 -4.11 -10.33 -16.16
N GLN A 363 -3.10 -11.15 -15.94
CA GLN A 363 -1.73 -10.76 -15.65
C GLN A 363 -0.79 -11.75 -16.38
N ASP A 364 0.28 -11.23 -16.97
CA ASP A 364 1.41 -12.00 -17.50
C ASP A 364 2.69 -11.27 -17.09
N SER A 365 3.48 -11.88 -16.21
CA SER A 365 4.69 -11.30 -15.68
C SER A 365 5.86 -12.28 -15.76
N LYS A 366 7.05 -11.73 -16.04
CA LYS A 366 8.32 -12.47 -16.10
C LYS A 366 9.27 -11.87 -15.08
N PHE A 367 9.58 -12.67 -14.07
CA PHE A 367 10.51 -12.31 -13.01
C PHE A 367 11.85 -12.99 -13.21
N ALA A 368 12.94 -12.30 -12.89
CA ALA A 368 14.28 -12.85 -12.84
C ALA A 368 15.11 -12.17 -11.75
N ALA A 369 15.80 -12.98 -10.95
CA ALA A 369 16.92 -12.61 -10.10
C ALA A 369 18.18 -13.25 -10.71
N ILE A 370 19.26 -12.49 -10.81
CA ILE A 370 20.54 -12.93 -11.41
C ILE A 370 21.69 -12.33 -10.61
N GLY A 371 22.45 -13.14 -9.94
CA GLY A 371 23.56 -12.80 -9.06
C GLY A 371 23.72 -13.85 -7.97
N ASP A 372 24.64 -13.60 -7.04
CA ASP A 372 25.00 -14.57 -6.02
C ASP A 372 23.88 -14.73 -4.98
N GLU A 373 23.12 -13.68 -4.69
CA GLU A 373 21.96 -13.67 -3.79
C GLU A 373 20.63 -14.03 -4.46
N ALA A 374 20.66 -14.53 -5.70
CA ALA A 374 19.45 -14.98 -6.37
C ALA A 374 18.90 -16.25 -5.69
N PHE A 375 17.88 -16.10 -4.83
CA PHE A 375 17.24 -17.22 -4.13
C PHE A 375 15.98 -17.74 -4.83
N VAL A 376 15.60 -17.18 -5.98
CA VAL A 376 14.48 -17.64 -6.82
C VAL A 376 14.91 -17.77 -8.27
N PRO A 377 14.43 -18.80 -9.01
CA PRO A 377 14.76 -18.98 -10.41
C PRO A 377 14.06 -17.93 -11.29
N LYS A 378 14.55 -17.76 -12.53
CA LYS A 378 13.77 -17.08 -13.56
C LYS A 378 12.42 -17.76 -13.73
N ASN A 379 11.34 -16.99 -13.70
CA ASN A 379 10.01 -17.55 -13.76
C ASN A 379 9.05 -16.69 -14.59
N GLN A 380 7.90 -17.26 -14.94
CA GLN A 380 6.78 -16.57 -15.53
C GLN A 380 5.51 -16.94 -14.77
N THR A 381 4.72 -15.95 -14.41
CA THR A 381 3.40 -16.13 -13.81
C THR A 381 2.35 -15.59 -14.76
N GLN A 382 1.39 -16.41 -15.14
CA GLN A 382 0.22 -16.01 -15.91
C GLN A 382 -1.05 -16.26 -15.11
N SER A 383 -1.91 -15.26 -15.02
CA SER A 383 -3.20 -15.34 -14.33
C SER A 383 -4.32 -14.82 -15.23
N ARG A 384 -5.45 -15.50 -15.24
CA ARG A 384 -6.69 -15.09 -15.93
C ARG A 384 -7.86 -15.41 -15.03
N GLY A 385 -8.70 -14.42 -14.75
CA GLY A 385 -9.84 -14.59 -13.85
C GLY A 385 -11.12 -13.96 -14.39
N VAL A 386 -12.24 -14.58 -14.07
CA VAL A 386 -13.57 -14.05 -14.32
C VAL A 386 -14.29 -13.94 -12.98
N TYR A 387 -14.97 -12.82 -12.77
CA TYR A 387 -15.79 -12.63 -11.59
C TYR A 387 -17.16 -12.06 -11.92
N VAL A 388 -18.09 -12.29 -11.01
CA VAL A 388 -19.41 -11.67 -10.98
C VAL A 388 -19.66 -11.13 -9.57
N TYR A 389 -20.24 -9.94 -9.49
CA TYR A 389 -20.66 -9.31 -8.25
C TYR A 389 -22.02 -8.69 -8.41
N GLU A 390 -22.94 -9.00 -7.50
CA GLU A 390 -24.32 -8.58 -7.53
C GLU A 390 -24.75 -7.95 -6.21
N GLU A 391 -25.54 -6.89 -6.29
CA GLU A 391 -26.22 -6.28 -5.17
C GLU A 391 -27.75 -6.31 -5.39
N LEU A 392 -28.48 -6.68 -4.35
CA LEU A 392 -29.92 -6.72 -4.31
C LEU A 392 -30.42 -5.86 -3.14
N PRO A 393 -31.05 -4.71 -3.38
CA PRO A 393 -31.79 -4.01 -2.35
C PRO A 393 -33.05 -4.81 -1.96
N ALA A 394 -33.29 -4.93 -0.66
CA ALA A 394 -34.39 -5.65 -0.07
C ALA A 394 -34.98 -4.85 1.09
N SER A 395 -36.10 -5.29 1.64
CA SER A 395 -36.78 -4.65 2.76
C SER A 395 -36.96 -5.65 3.89
N LEU A 396 -36.48 -5.35 5.08
CA LEU A 396 -36.66 -6.17 6.27
C LEU A 396 -37.67 -5.55 7.26
N VAL A 397 -37.50 -4.29 7.56
CA VAL A 397 -38.39 -3.50 8.47
C VAL A 397 -38.99 -2.34 7.71
N ASN A 398 -38.18 -1.59 6.97
CA ASN A 398 -38.58 -0.47 6.13
C ASN A 398 -38.23 -0.71 4.69
N ALA A 399 -38.76 0.08 3.77
CA ALA A 399 -38.42 0.01 2.36
C ALA A 399 -36.92 0.25 2.16
N ASP A 400 -36.26 -0.68 1.44
CA ASP A 400 -34.84 -0.63 1.04
C ASP A 400 -33.83 -0.45 2.19
N ASP A 401 -34.18 -0.96 3.39
CA ASP A 401 -33.32 -0.94 4.57
C ASP A 401 -32.24 -2.05 4.57
N LEU A 402 -32.36 -3.04 3.69
CA LEU A 402 -31.45 -4.15 3.57
C LEU A 402 -30.82 -4.17 2.17
N LYS A 403 -29.49 -4.29 2.11
CA LYS A 403 -28.73 -4.55 0.89
C LYS A 403 -28.07 -5.91 1.04
N LEU A 404 -28.34 -6.82 0.12
CA LEU A 404 -27.66 -8.11 0.02
C LEU A 404 -26.61 -8.03 -1.08
N SER A 405 -25.45 -8.65 -0.88
CA SER A 405 -24.41 -8.77 -1.90
C SER A 405 -23.97 -10.22 -2.05
N LEU A 406 -23.70 -10.62 -3.28
CA LEU A 406 -23.18 -11.94 -3.62
C LEU A 406 -22.10 -11.78 -4.70
N GLY A 407 -21.01 -12.49 -4.55
CA GLY A 407 -19.96 -12.51 -5.56
C GLY A 407 -19.31 -13.87 -5.70
N GLY A 408 -18.84 -14.15 -6.90
CA GLY A 408 -18.08 -15.34 -7.23
C GLY A 408 -16.95 -15.05 -8.21
N ARG A 409 -15.82 -15.77 -8.07
CA ARG A 409 -14.64 -15.63 -8.91
C ARG A 409 -14.00 -16.99 -9.18
N VAL A 410 -13.46 -17.17 -10.38
CA VAL A 410 -12.62 -18.30 -10.77
C VAL A 410 -11.40 -17.75 -11.51
N ASP A 411 -10.21 -18.19 -11.12
CA ASP A 411 -8.96 -17.88 -11.81
C ASP A 411 -8.32 -19.16 -12.36
N ARG A 412 -7.52 -18.98 -13.40
CA ARG A 412 -6.48 -19.91 -13.83
C ARG A 412 -5.14 -19.24 -13.65
N VAL A 413 -4.24 -19.87 -12.89
CA VAL A 413 -2.90 -19.37 -12.60
C VAL A 413 -1.88 -20.43 -13.00
N ASP A 414 -0.98 -20.05 -13.90
CA ASP A 414 0.12 -20.87 -14.36
C ASP A 414 1.43 -20.24 -13.85
N VAL A 415 2.29 -21.01 -13.16
CA VAL A 415 3.56 -20.56 -12.57
C VAL A 415 4.68 -21.44 -13.09
N ASP A 416 5.51 -20.88 -13.97
CA ASP A 416 6.57 -21.57 -14.69
C ASP A 416 7.95 -21.16 -14.18
N SER A 417 8.72 -22.12 -13.65
CA SER A 417 10.13 -21.97 -13.34
C SER A 417 11.00 -22.39 -14.54
N LYS A 418 12.03 -21.63 -14.86
CA LYS A 418 13.04 -22.03 -15.87
C LYS A 418 14.13 -22.95 -15.30
N GLY A 419 14.07 -23.22 -13.99
CA GLY A 419 15.09 -24.00 -13.30
C GLY A 419 16.46 -23.30 -13.26
N GLY A 420 17.49 -24.03 -12.96
CA GLY A 420 18.89 -23.61 -12.85
C GLY A 420 19.67 -24.57 -11.97
N ASP A 421 21.01 -24.36 -11.88
CA ASP A 421 21.89 -25.28 -11.14
C ASP A 421 21.47 -25.43 -9.66
N ARG A 422 21.15 -24.32 -9.00
CA ARG A 422 20.64 -24.27 -7.62
C ARG A 422 19.16 -24.70 -7.51
N PHE A 423 18.35 -24.46 -8.53
CA PHE A 423 16.90 -24.58 -8.49
C PHE A 423 16.34 -25.88 -9.12
N GLY A 424 17.23 -26.75 -9.62
CA GLY A 424 16.83 -27.97 -10.29
C GLY A 424 16.24 -27.73 -11.70
N PRO A 425 15.51 -28.73 -12.27
CA PRO A 425 14.99 -28.64 -13.63
C PRO A 425 13.86 -27.62 -13.76
N ALA A 426 13.57 -27.17 -14.98
CA ALA A 426 12.40 -26.37 -15.28
C ALA A 426 11.12 -27.11 -14.86
N LEU A 427 10.21 -26.40 -14.21
CA LEU A 427 8.98 -26.95 -13.69
C LEU A 427 7.81 -25.98 -13.93
N SER A 428 6.66 -26.51 -14.26
CA SER A 428 5.39 -25.78 -14.43
C SER A 428 4.36 -26.27 -13.43
N ARG A 429 3.66 -25.36 -12.78
CA ARG A 429 2.54 -25.65 -11.88
C ARG A 429 1.33 -24.82 -12.30
N ASP A 430 0.17 -25.46 -12.33
CA ASP A 430 -1.08 -24.81 -12.65
C ASP A 430 -2.12 -24.97 -11.53
N PHE A 431 -2.90 -23.92 -11.32
CA PHE A 431 -3.87 -23.82 -10.24
C PHE A 431 -5.18 -23.21 -10.75
N THR A 432 -6.30 -23.62 -10.13
CA THR A 432 -7.62 -23.04 -10.42
C THR A 432 -8.29 -22.60 -9.12
N PRO A 433 -7.84 -21.50 -8.50
CA PRO A 433 -8.46 -20.97 -7.29
C PRO A 433 -9.86 -20.44 -7.56
N LYS A 434 -10.75 -20.61 -6.57
CA LYS A 434 -12.15 -20.19 -6.60
C LYS A 434 -12.50 -19.43 -5.34
N SER A 435 -13.21 -18.32 -5.49
CA SER A 435 -13.64 -17.52 -4.34
C SER A 435 -15.12 -17.20 -4.43
N ILE A 436 -15.78 -17.17 -3.28
CA ILE A 436 -17.19 -16.77 -3.13
C ILE A 436 -17.33 -15.93 -1.87
N ALA A 437 -18.16 -14.90 -1.93
CA ALA A 437 -18.55 -14.14 -0.75
C ALA A 437 -20.03 -13.76 -0.82
N ALA A 438 -20.66 -13.69 0.35
CA ALA A 438 -22.01 -13.20 0.51
C ALA A 438 -22.03 -12.23 1.69
N GLY A 439 -22.74 -11.12 1.53
CA GLY A 439 -22.81 -10.09 2.54
C GLY A 439 -24.17 -9.44 2.64
N ALA A 440 -24.39 -8.76 3.76
CA ALA A 440 -25.59 -7.99 4.02
C ALA A 440 -25.22 -6.69 4.73
N LEU A 441 -25.86 -5.61 4.34
CA LEU A 441 -25.86 -4.32 5.03
C LEU A 441 -27.29 -3.97 5.41
N PHE A 442 -27.58 -3.87 6.71
CA PHE A 442 -28.88 -3.52 7.26
C PHE A 442 -28.83 -2.14 7.89
N LYS A 443 -29.66 -1.21 7.40
CA LYS A 443 -29.87 0.13 7.96
C LYS A 443 -30.97 0.05 9.02
N ILE A 444 -30.57 -0.03 10.30
CA ILE A 444 -31.50 -0.09 11.42
C ILE A 444 -32.37 1.21 11.47
N ASN A 445 -31.72 2.34 11.20
CA ASN A 445 -32.31 3.66 11.02
C ASN A 445 -31.37 4.59 10.27
N GLN A 446 -31.63 5.88 10.19
CA GLN A 446 -30.82 6.87 9.50
C GLN A 446 -29.41 7.04 10.11
N GLN A 447 -29.20 6.62 11.35
CA GLN A 447 -27.93 6.79 12.07
C GLN A 447 -27.15 5.48 12.21
N TRP A 448 -27.83 4.35 12.35
CA TRP A 448 -27.25 3.05 12.65
C TRP A 448 -27.35 2.08 11.50
N SER A 449 -26.24 1.46 11.17
CA SER A 449 -26.20 0.31 10.25
C SER A 449 -25.34 -0.81 10.79
N VAL A 450 -25.66 -2.03 10.39
CA VAL A 450 -24.90 -3.25 10.69
C VAL A 450 -24.59 -3.93 9.37
N SER A 451 -23.38 -4.39 9.19
CA SER A 451 -23.00 -5.21 8.05
C SER A 451 -22.33 -6.50 8.48
N GLY A 452 -22.51 -7.53 7.68
CA GLY A 452 -21.85 -8.82 7.85
C GLY A 452 -21.45 -9.40 6.50
N ASN A 453 -20.32 -10.10 6.46
CA ASN A 453 -19.82 -10.75 5.27
C ASN A 453 -19.29 -12.15 5.60
N LEU A 454 -19.62 -13.11 4.78
CA LEU A 454 -19.10 -14.46 4.81
C LEU A 454 -18.31 -14.73 3.52
N SER A 455 -17.14 -15.31 3.63
CA SER A 455 -16.30 -15.57 2.48
C SER A 455 -15.59 -16.91 2.53
N SER A 456 -15.34 -17.47 1.35
CA SER A 456 -14.43 -18.57 1.14
C SER A 456 -13.53 -18.21 -0.02
N ASN A 457 -12.24 -18.01 0.25
CA ASN A 457 -11.28 -17.54 -0.73
C ASN A 457 -10.18 -18.57 -0.94
N GLN A 458 -9.66 -18.61 -2.17
CA GLN A 458 -8.56 -19.44 -2.55
C GLN A 458 -7.51 -18.60 -3.28
N ARG A 459 -6.21 -18.92 -3.05
CA ARG A 459 -5.05 -18.30 -3.69
C ARG A 459 -4.10 -19.38 -4.18
N ALA A 460 -3.58 -19.23 -5.40
CA ALA A 460 -2.46 -20.02 -5.86
C ALA A 460 -1.18 -19.66 -5.06
N PRO A 461 -0.28 -20.62 -4.81
CA PRO A 461 1.06 -20.31 -4.33
C PRO A 461 1.79 -19.39 -5.31
N SER A 462 2.62 -18.49 -4.77
CA SER A 462 3.51 -17.64 -5.58
C SER A 462 4.76 -18.40 -6.04
N TYR A 463 5.48 -17.81 -7.00
CA TYR A 463 6.69 -18.44 -7.55
C TYR A 463 7.80 -18.61 -6.47
N PHE A 464 7.90 -17.70 -5.50
CA PHE A 464 8.90 -17.84 -4.43
C PHE A 464 8.47 -18.88 -3.39
N GLU A 465 7.19 -18.99 -3.05
CA GLU A 465 6.69 -20.04 -2.18
C GLU A 465 6.90 -21.45 -2.78
N LEU A 466 6.90 -21.56 -4.12
CA LEU A 466 7.11 -22.82 -4.84
C LEU A 466 8.58 -23.14 -5.09
N TYR A 467 9.39 -22.12 -5.45
CA TYR A 467 10.68 -22.36 -6.11
C TYR A 467 11.87 -21.69 -5.44
N ALA A 468 11.71 -21.04 -4.29
CA ALA A 468 12.84 -20.48 -3.55
C ALA A 468 13.82 -21.59 -3.18
N ASN A 469 15.12 -21.32 -3.31
CA ASN A 469 16.21 -22.16 -2.82
C ASN A 469 17.51 -21.36 -2.84
N GLY A 470 17.79 -20.61 -1.77
CA GLY A 470 19.02 -19.82 -1.74
C GLY A 470 19.10 -18.82 -0.59
N PRO A 471 20.24 -18.12 -0.52
CA PRO A 471 20.49 -17.10 0.49
C PRO A 471 19.63 -15.87 0.25
N HIS A 472 19.08 -15.33 1.33
CA HIS A 472 18.39 -14.07 1.39
C HIS A 472 19.05 -13.21 2.47
N ILE A 473 20.14 -12.54 2.08
CA ILE A 473 21.09 -11.91 3.00
C ILE A 473 20.41 -10.82 3.83
N ALA A 474 19.60 -9.96 3.20
CA ALA A 474 18.87 -8.89 3.89
C ALA A 474 18.01 -9.40 5.07
N THR A 475 17.57 -10.66 5.04
CA THR A 475 16.81 -11.28 6.14
C THR A 475 17.67 -12.23 6.99
N GLY A 476 18.91 -12.50 6.61
CA GLY A 476 19.79 -13.47 7.28
C GLY A 476 19.25 -14.91 7.21
N GLN A 477 18.55 -15.26 6.13
CA GLN A 477 17.89 -16.55 5.98
C GLN A 477 18.34 -17.28 4.71
N TYR A 478 18.35 -18.61 4.78
CA TYR A 478 18.37 -19.47 3.61
C TYR A 478 16.96 -20.00 3.38
N GLU A 479 16.31 -19.54 2.32
CA GLU A 479 14.89 -19.81 2.08
C GLU A 479 14.67 -20.97 1.12
N VAL A 480 13.76 -21.90 1.48
CA VAL A 480 13.43 -23.07 0.69
C VAL A 480 11.93 -23.14 0.43
N GLY A 481 11.55 -23.14 -0.85
CA GLY A 481 10.18 -23.31 -1.33
C GLY A 481 9.78 -24.78 -1.41
N ASN A 482 8.50 -25.01 -1.69
CA ASN A 482 7.99 -26.36 -1.86
C ASN A 482 7.09 -26.46 -3.10
N THR A 483 7.54 -27.20 -4.10
CA THR A 483 6.85 -27.40 -5.38
C THR A 483 5.56 -28.20 -5.28
N ASP A 484 5.32 -28.90 -4.17
CA ASP A 484 4.15 -29.74 -3.96
C ASP A 484 2.96 -29.01 -3.32
N PHE A 485 3.08 -27.71 -3.08
CA PHE A 485 1.99 -26.93 -2.48
C PHE A 485 0.70 -26.98 -3.26
N ASP A 486 -0.38 -27.14 -2.51
CA ASP A 486 -1.75 -26.95 -2.98
C ASP A 486 -2.18 -25.47 -2.88
N ILE A 487 -3.34 -25.17 -3.47
CA ILE A 487 -4.05 -23.90 -3.34
C ILE A 487 -4.27 -23.55 -1.86
N GLU A 488 -3.85 -22.37 -1.43
CA GLU A 488 -4.17 -21.81 -0.11
C GLU A 488 -5.67 -21.52 -0.02
N ARG A 489 -6.31 -21.91 1.10
CA ARG A 489 -7.77 -21.75 1.30
C ARG A 489 -8.07 -21.07 2.62
N SER A 490 -8.90 -20.03 2.56
CA SER A 490 -9.40 -19.33 3.75
C SER A 490 -10.93 -19.31 3.79
N ARG A 491 -11.48 -19.26 5.01
CA ARG A 491 -12.89 -18.95 5.29
C ARG A 491 -12.93 -17.85 6.32
N GLY A 492 -13.66 -16.79 6.00
CA GLY A 492 -13.75 -15.59 6.82
C GLY A 492 -15.18 -15.23 7.18
N VAL A 493 -15.33 -14.62 8.35
CA VAL A 493 -16.53 -13.90 8.78
C VAL A 493 -16.10 -12.52 9.27
N ASP A 494 -16.80 -11.51 8.79
CA ASP A 494 -16.65 -10.11 9.21
C ASP A 494 -18.00 -9.59 9.67
N ALA A 495 -18.01 -8.79 10.73
CA ALA A 495 -19.19 -8.07 11.22
C ALA A 495 -18.77 -6.65 11.59
N GLN A 496 -19.62 -5.67 11.27
CA GLN A 496 -19.36 -4.27 11.56
C GLN A 496 -20.64 -3.56 12.00
N ILE A 497 -20.52 -2.69 12.99
CA ILE A 497 -21.55 -1.75 13.42
C ILE A 497 -21.05 -0.35 13.12
N ARG A 498 -21.88 0.45 12.46
CA ARG A 498 -21.58 1.85 12.10
C ARG A 498 -22.66 2.76 12.69
N TRP A 499 -22.22 3.87 13.23
CA TRP A 499 -23.09 4.94 13.65
C TRP A 499 -22.63 6.28 13.09
N LYS A 500 -23.56 7.07 12.57
CA LYS A 500 -23.30 8.40 12.03
C LYS A 500 -24.46 9.34 12.39
N SER A 501 -24.14 10.46 12.99
CA SER A 501 -25.10 11.50 13.35
C SER A 501 -24.49 12.88 13.19
N GLY A 502 -24.90 13.63 12.19
CA GLY A 502 -24.32 14.92 11.87
C GLY A 502 -22.80 14.83 11.60
N LYS A 503 -22.02 15.48 12.43
CA LYS A 503 -20.53 15.52 12.36
C LYS A 503 -19.85 14.41 13.18
N HIS A 504 -20.62 13.48 13.77
CA HIS A 504 -20.12 12.39 14.59
C HIS A 504 -20.27 11.06 13.84
N ALA A 505 -19.27 10.24 13.91
CA ALA A 505 -19.31 8.88 13.37
C ALA A 505 -18.43 7.95 14.20
N PHE A 506 -18.81 6.69 14.33
CA PHE A 506 -17.90 5.64 14.75
C PHE A 506 -18.23 4.32 14.06
N ASN A 507 -17.22 3.48 13.94
CA ASN A 507 -17.27 2.13 13.40
C ASN A 507 -16.60 1.17 14.37
N VAL A 508 -17.19 -0.01 14.55
CA VAL A 508 -16.59 -1.11 15.29
C VAL A 508 -16.78 -2.37 14.47
N GLY A 509 -15.68 -3.05 14.19
CA GLY A 509 -15.65 -4.29 13.41
C GLY A 509 -14.97 -5.43 14.15
N ALA A 510 -15.43 -6.64 13.92
CA ALA A 510 -14.81 -7.87 14.37
C ALA A 510 -14.66 -8.83 13.19
N TYR A 511 -13.57 -9.58 13.17
CA TYR A 511 -13.34 -10.56 12.12
C TYR A 511 -12.70 -11.85 12.65
N HIS A 512 -12.98 -12.94 11.94
CA HIS A 512 -12.34 -14.21 12.15
C HIS A 512 -12.09 -14.91 10.80
N THR A 513 -10.83 -15.20 10.50
CA THR A 513 -10.42 -15.92 9.28
C THR A 513 -9.67 -17.19 9.65
N ARG A 514 -10.07 -18.30 9.06
CA ARG A 514 -9.44 -19.60 9.25
C ARG A 514 -8.87 -20.09 7.91
N PHE A 515 -7.58 -20.40 7.92
CA PHE A 515 -6.89 -21.06 6.82
C PHE A 515 -6.78 -22.55 7.07
N SER A 516 -6.99 -23.36 6.04
CA SER A 516 -6.76 -24.81 6.10
C SER A 516 -5.33 -25.18 5.70
N ASN A 517 -4.70 -24.37 4.85
CA ASN A 517 -3.35 -24.55 4.34
C ASN A 517 -2.71 -23.16 4.04
N PHE A 518 -2.48 -22.39 5.10
CA PHE A 518 -1.76 -21.12 5.08
C PHE A 518 -0.29 -21.39 4.73
N ILE A 519 0.23 -20.72 3.72
CA ILE A 519 1.64 -20.81 3.35
C ILE A 519 2.42 -19.77 4.15
N GLY A 520 3.32 -20.21 4.99
CA GLY A 520 4.19 -19.35 5.79
C GLY A 520 5.64 -19.79 5.69
N LEU A 521 6.55 -18.87 5.98
CA LEU A 521 7.98 -19.14 6.10
C LEU A 521 8.31 -19.39 7.57
N PHE A 522 8.86 -20.57 7.89
CA PHE A 522 9.14 -21.01 9.26
C PHE A 522 10.59 -21.48 9.38
N SER A 523 11.21 -21.23 10.53
CA SER A 523 12.55 -21.73 10.80
C SER A 523 12.55 -23.27 10.85
N ASN A 524 13.52 -23.89 10.18
CA ASN A 524 13.75 -25.32 10.21
C ASN A 524 14.83 -25.75 11.25
N GLY A 525 15.40 -24.77 11.99
CA GLY A 525 16.39 -24.99 13.03
C GLY A 525 17.80 -25.31 12.54
N LEU A 526 18.03 -25.28 11.22
CA LEU A 526 19.35 -25.48 10.62
C LEU A 526 20.04 -24.13 10.38
N MET A 527 21.38 -24.16 10.28
CA MET A 527 22.18 -23.04 9.81
C MET A 527 22.84 -23.43 8.48
N PHE A 528 23.00 -22.46 7.61
CA PHE A 528 23.56 -22.64 6.26
C PHE A 528 24.68 -21.64 6.01
N ASP A 529 25.61 -22.02 5.16
CA ASP A 529 26.49 -21.06 4.46
C ASP A 529 25.78 -20.47 3.23
N GLU A 530 26.42 -19.52 2.55
CA GLU A 530 25.89 -18.85 1.35
C GLU A 530 25.72 -19.78 0.15
N ASP A 531 26.49 -20.88 0.10
CA ASP A 531 26.42 -21.91 -0.94
C ASP A 531 25.24 -22.88 -0.72
N GLY A 532 24.58 -22.81 0.45
CA GLY A 532 23.44 -23.65 0.82
C GLY A 532 23.86 -25.00 1.42
N VAL A 533 25.05 -25.09 1.96
CA VAL A 533 25.50 -26.26 2.72
C VAL A 533 25.11 -26.09 4.16
N VAL A 534 24.53 -27.12 4.77
CA VAL A 534 24.24 -27.11 6.20
C VAL A 534 25.53 -27.04 6.99
N ASP A 535 25.73 -25.93 7.69
CA ASP A 535 26.89 -25.66 8.53
C ASP A 535 26.41 -25.07 9.88
N PRO A 536 26.63 -25.73 11.02
CA PRO A 536 26.31 -25.18 12.33
C PRO A 536 27.01 -23.85 12.66
N ALA A 537 28.08 -23.50 11.95
CA ALA A 537 28.78 -22.23 12.04
C ALA A 537 28.39 -21.25 10.93
N GLY A 538 27.45 -21.62 10.07
CA GLY A 538 26.92 -20.78 8.99
C GLY A 538 26.19 -19.54 9.51
N GLU A 539 26.08 -18.53 8.68
CA GLU A 539 25.52 -17.24 9.05
C GLU A 539 24.01 -17.12 8.73
N LEU A 540 23.48 -18.02 7.89
CA LEU A 540 22.08 -17.95 7.44
C LEU A 540 21.20 -18.96 8.20
N ALA A 541 20.14 -18.47 8.85
CA ALA A 541 19.14 -19.31 9.47
C ALA A 541 18.26 -19.99 8.42
N GLY A 542 18.14 -21.32 8.46
CA GLY A 542 17.28 -22.07 7.53
C GLY A 542 15.80 -21.76 7.77
N ALA A 543 15.09 -21.49 6.66
CA ALA A 543 13.67 -21.18 6.68
C ALA A 543 12.96 -21.86 5.49
N ASP A 544 11.96 -22.68 5.82
CA ASP A 544 11.19 -23.43 4.84
C ASP A 544 9.79 -22.83 4.70
N PHE A 545 9.31 -22.71 3.45
CA PHE A 545 7.90 -22.48 3.23
C PHE A 545 7.10 -23.72 3.56
N GLU A 546 6.07 -23.56 4.38
CA GLU A 546 5.22 -24.67 4.83
C GLU A 546 3.73 -24.33 4.69
N GLN A 547 2.89 -25.35 4.48
CA GLN A 547 1.43 -25.24 4.52
C GLN A 547 0.90 -25.69 5.90
N VAL A 548 0.38 -24.75 6.68
CA VAL A 548 -0.14 -24.99 8.02
C VAL A 548 -1.60 -24.53 8.16
N LYS A 549 -2.30 -25.05 9.15
CA LYS A 549 -3.60 -24.49 9.54
C LYS A 549 -3.37 -23.22 10.37
N ALA A 550 -3.96 -22.11 9.96
CA ALA A 550 -3.82 -20.84 10.67
C ALA A 550 -5.18 -20.19 10.98
N THR A 551 -5.18 -19.35 12.02
CA THR A 551 -6.36 -18.51 12.36
C THR A 551 -5.92 -17.09 12.64
N PHE A 552 -6.68 -16.14 12.10
CA PHE A 552 -6.56 -14.70 12.35
C PHE A 552 -7.87 -14.20 12.95
N THR A 553 -7.82 -13.55 14.10
CA THR A 553 -9.00 -13.01 14.80
C THR A 553 -8.67 -11.64 15.32
N GLY A 554 -9.56 -10.67 15.12
CA GLY A 554 -9.29 -9.32 15.56
C GLY A 554 -10.52 -8.43 15.70
N LEU A 555 -10.24 -7.24 16.21
CA LEU A 555 -11.17 -6.15 16.42
C LEU A 555 -10.56 -4.86 15.86
N GLU A 556 -11.39 -4.04 15.26
CA GLU A 556 -11.04 -2.73 14.73
C GLU A 556 -12.09 -1.71 15.18
N ALA A 557 -11.67 -0.54 15.56
CA ALA A 557 -12.58 0.54 15.89
C ALA A 557 -11.98 1.89 15.47
N ASP A 558 -12.82 2.74 14.92
CA ASP A 558 -12.51 4.15 14.65
C ASP A 558 -13.72 5.03 14.94
N GLY A 559 -13.46 6.29 15.28
CA GLY A 559 -14.50 7.26 15.52
C GLY A 559 -14.02 8.69 15.39
N LYS A 560 -14.94 9.57 14.98
CA LYS A 560 -14.75 11.02 14.90
C LYS A 560 -15.91 11.71 15.56
N PHE A 561 -15.60 12.63 16.47
CA PHE A 561 -16.59 13.34 17.26
C PHE A 561 -16.28 14.84 17.26
N ARG A 562 -17.20 15.67 16.80
CA ARG A 562 -17.16 17.11 16.98
C ARG A 562 -17.45 17.43 18.46
N ILE A 563 -16.42 17.75 19.24
CA ILE A 563 -16.57 18.01 20.70
C ILE A 563 -16.73 19.49 21.04
N TYR A 564 -16.39 20.39 20.11
CA TYR A 564 -16.63 21.82 20.25
C TYR A 564 -16.90 22.46 18.89
N GLU A 565 -17.88 23.35 18.83
CA GLU A 565 -18.26 24.17 17.69
C GLU A 565 -18.53 25.60 18.17
N GLY A 566 -17.75 26.58 17.69
CA GLY A 566 -17.84 27.96 18.14
C GLY A 566 -16.93 28.89 17.35
N ARG A 567 -15.95 29.55 18.00
CA ARG A 567 -14.94 30.35 17.30
C ARG A 567 -14.00 29.51 16.42
N GLY A 568 -14.10 28.22 16.52
CA GLY A 568 -13.40 27.22 15.72
C GLY A 568 -14.06 25.87 15.97
N ASP A 569 -13.58 24.86 15.27
CA ASP A 569 -14.09 23.50 15.34
C ASP A 569 -13.04 22.58 15.97
N LEU A 570 -13.44 21.79 16.97
CA LEU A 570 -12.58 20.79 17.61
C LEU A 570 -13.17 19.39 17.42
N ASP A 571 -12.46 18.55 16.70
CA ASP A 571 -12.78 17.15 16.51
C ASP A 571 -11.88 16.26 17.37
N LEU A 572 -12.49 15.29 18.06
CA LEU A 572 -11.79 14.16 18.69
C LEU A 572 -11.86 12.98 17.74
N THR A 573 -10.72 12.38 17.45
CA THR A 573 -10.63 11.09 16.75
C THR A 573 -10.17 10.00 17.71
N LEU A 574 -10.77 8.82 17.61
CA LEU A 574 -10.42 7.63 18.38
C LEU A 574 -10.15 6.48 17.42
N ARG A 575 -9.17 5.63 17.72
CA ARG A 575 -8.88 4.43 16.94
C ARG A 575 -8.33 3.32 17.83
N SER A 576 -8.63 2.09 17.46
CA SER A 576 -8.09 0.91 18.10
C SER A 576 -8.06 -0.25 17.13
N ASP A 577 -7.07 -1.09 17.25
CA ASP A 577 -7.04 -2.36 16.55
C ASP A 577 -6.28 -3.42 17.36
N TYR A 578 -6.70 -4.65 17.18
CA TYR A 578 -6.11 -5.83 17.77
C TYR A 578 -6.20 -6.99 16.78
N VAL A 579 -5.10 -7.70 16.61
CA VAL A 579 -5.05 -8.93 15.83
C VAL A 579 -4.34 -10.02 16.61
N ARG A 580 -4.84 -11.23 16.48
CA ARG A 580 -4.20 -12.46 17.01
C ARG A 580 -4.14 -13.47 15.88
N ALA A 581 -2.94 -13.92 15.53
CA ALA A 581 -2.72 -14.94 14.52
C ALA A 581 -2.00 -16.17 15.16
N ARG A 582 -2.43 -17.37 14.76
CA ARG A 582 -1.89 -18.63 15.31
C ARG A 582 -1.71 -19.67 14.22
N ASN A 583 -0.55 -20.33 14.24
CA ASN A 583 -0.34 -21.63 13.65
C ASN A 583 -1.08 -22.67 14.51
N ARG A 584 -2.07 -23.36 13.95
CA ARG A 584 -2.93 -24.28 14.68
C ARG A 584 -2.36 -25.68 14.75
N ASP A 585 -1.44 -26.02 13.85
CA ASP A 585 -0.81 -27.35 13.83
C ASP A 585 0.29 -27.42 14.89
N ALA A 586 1.15 -26.39 15.01
CA ALA A 586 2.15 -26.27 16.06
C ALA A 586 1.58 -25.74 17.40
N GLY A 587 0.42 -25.08 17.38
CA GLY A 587 -0.16 -24.45 18.57
C GLY A 587 0.47 -23.09 18.95
N GLU A 588 1.25 -22.50 18.08
CA GLU A 588 2.08 -21.31 18.28
C GLU A 588 1.46 -20.05 17.70
N TYR A 589 2.07 -18.89 17.99
CA TYR A 589 1.73 -17.64 17.34
C TYR A 589 2.48 -17.51 16.02
N LEU A 590 1.86 -16.80 15.05
CA LEU A 590 2.55 -16.43 13.83
C LEU A 590 3.44 -15.20 14.06
N PRO A 591 4.56 -15.08 13.32
CA PRO A 591 5.51 -13.99 13.52
C PRO A 591 4.96 -12.63 13.06
N ARG A 592 5.57 -11.55 13.54
CA ARG A 592 5.35 -10.16 13.15
C ARG A 592 3.89 -9.69 13.25
N ILE A 593 3.16 -10.15 14.25
CA ILE A 593 1.77 -9.76 14.50
C ILE A 593 1.71 -8.51 15.38
N ALA A 594 1.05 -7.47 14.91
CA ALA A 594 0.90 -6.20 15.64
C ALA A 594 0.28 -6.42 17.03
N PRO A 595 0.75 -5.73 18.09
CA PRO A 595 0.11 -5.72 19.40
C PRO A 595 -1.25 -5.01 19.35
N LEU A 596 -1.97 -4.99 20.48
CA LEU A 596 -3.08 -4.03 20.65
C LEU A 596 -2.54 -2.61 20.51
N ARG A 597 -3.24 -1.79 19.71
CA ARG A 597 -2.93 -0.37 19.57
C ARG A 597 -4.16 0.46 19.92
N LEU A 598 -3.94 1.54 20.67
CA LEU A 598 -4.95 2.54 21.00
C LEU A 598 -4.45 3.91 20.56
N GLY A 599 -5.25 4.64 19.84
CA GLY A 599 -4.92 5.98 19.39
C GLY A 599 -6.05 6.98 19.63
N TRP A 600 -5.68 8.22 19.83
CA TRP A 600 -6.59 9.35 19.83
C TRP A 600 -5.94 10.57 19.22
N GLY A 601 -6.77 11.46 18.68
CA GLY A 601 -6.32 12.70 18.07
C GLY A 601 -7.27 13.86 18.41
N LEU A 602 -6.72 15.04 18.52
CA LEU A 602 -7.47 16.30 18.61
C LEU A 602 -7.13 17.13 17.38
N ASN A 603 -8.16 17.52 16.63
CA ASN A 603 -8.02 18.35 15.44
C ASN A 603 -8.80 19.65 15.64
N TYR A 604 -8.08 20.76 15.76
CA TYR A 604 -8.68 22.09 15.91
C TYR A 604 -8.48 22.91 14.63
N SER A 605 -9.56 23.51 14.13
CA SER A 605 -9.52 24.42 12.99
C SER A 605 -10.18 25.74 13.35
N PHE A 606 -9.51 26.83 13.04
CA PHE A 606 -9.98 28.19 13.29
C PHE A 606 -9.56 29.11 12.15
N ASN A 607 -10.51 29.65 11.39
CA ASN A 607 -10.26 30.48 10.23
C ASN A 607 -9.23 29.84 9.27
N ARG A 608 -8.04 30.42 9.17
CA ARG A 608 -6.92 29.99 8.31
C ARG A 608 -5.92 29.10 9.03
N PHE A 609 -6.12 28.80 10.31
CA PHE A 609 -5.24 27.97 11.11
C PHE A 609 -5.85 26.61 11.39
N GLY A 610 -5.03 25.59 11.31
CA GLY A 610 -5.36 24.26 11.75
C GLY A 610 -4.26 23.70 12.62
N THR A 611 -4.61 22.93 13.64
CA THR A 611 -3.63 22.20 14.45
C THR A 611 -4.18 20.84 14.79
N SER A 612 -3.31 19.85 14.88
CA SER A 612 -3.66 18.53 15.36
C SER A 612 -2.63 18.00 16.33
N LEU A 613 -3.10 17.22 17.29
CA LEU A 613 -2.30 16.40 18.17
C LEU A 613 -2.76 14.96 17.98
N ASP A 614 -1.85 14.06 17.70
CA ASP A 614 -2.12 12.64 17.48
C ASP A 614 -1.27 11.80 18.44
N VAL A 615 -1.92 10.88 19.13
CA VAL A 615 -1.27 9.95 20.08
C VAL A 615 -1.62 8.54 19.68
N LEU A 616 -0.61 7.68 19.56
CA LEU A 616 -0.74 6.24 19.34
C LEU A 616 0.08 5.49 20.38
N HIS A 617 -0.58 4.66 21.16
CA HIS A 617 0.06 3.74 22.10
C HIS A 617 0.01 2.31 21.55
N GLY A 618 1.19 1.72 21.30
CA GLY A 618 1.36 0.31 21.00
C GLY A 618 1.69 -0.43 22.29
N PHE A 619 0.89 -1.44 22.63
CA PHE A 619 1.13 -2.24 23.82
C PHE A 619 2.29 -3.22 23.61
N LYS A 620 2.83 -3.74 24.72
CA LYS A 620 3.85 -4.80 24.67
C LYS A 620 3.33 -6.03 23.92
N GLN A 621 4.13 -6.56 22.98
CA GLN A 621 3.84 -7.83 22.33
C GLN A 621 4.66 -8.96 22.93
N THR A 622 3.96 -9.90 23.55
CA THR A 622 4.56 -11.10 24.16
C THR A 622 4.04 -12.40 23.55
N LYS A 623 3.09 -12.28 22.61
CA LYS A 623 2.53 -13.40 21.84
C LYS A 623 3.30 -13.51 20.55
N VAL A 624 4.48 -14.08 20.62
CA VAL A 624 5.47 -14.14 19.55
C VAL A 624 5.62 -15.57 19.03
N ALA A 625 6.15 -15.72 17.81
CA ALA A 625 6.51 -17.00 17.24
C ALA A 625 7.76 -17.57 17.93
N GLU A 626 8.07 -18.83 17.65
CA GLU A 626 9.34 -19.44 18.04
C GLU A 626 10.50 -18.62 17.44
N ASN A 627 11.56 -18.41 18.20
CA ASN A 627 12.74 -17.61 17.81
C ASN A 627 12.47 -16.11 17.52
N GLU A 628 11.29 -15.61 17.87
CA GLU A 628 10.95 -14.19 17.74
C GLU A 628 11.03 -13.48 19.10
N LEU A 629 11.77 -12.36 19.19
CA LEU A 629 11.85 -11.59 20.43
C LEU A 629 10.58 -10.75 20.66
N PRO A 630 10.09 -10.65 21.92
CA PRO A 630 8.98 -9.76 22.25
C PRO A 630 9.38 -8.30 22.11
N THR A 631 8.42 -7.42 21.88
CA THR A 631 8.64 -5.97 21.84
C THR A 631 7.99 -5.27 23.04
N ASP A 632 8.63 -4.20 23.53
CA ASP A 632 8.09 -3.36 24.58
C ASP A 632 6.97 -2.44 24.05
N SER A 633 6.19 -1.86 24.96
CA SER A 633 5.21 -0.84 24.61
C SER A 633 5.88 0.47 24.23
N TYR A 634 5.21 1.27 23.40
CA TYR A 634 5.66 2.60 23.01
C TYR A 634 4.50 3.59 22.93
N THR A 635 4.82 4.88 22.95
CA THR A 635 3.85 5.94 22.76
C THR A 635 4.37 6.96 21.76
N SER A 636 3.80 6.99 20.57
CA SER A 636 4.06 8.02 19.55
C SER A 636 3.15 9.23 19.80
N VAL A 637 3.73 10.42 19.94
CA VAL A 637 3.01 11.69 20.02
C VAL A 637 3.47 12.58 18.89
N ASN A 638 2.54 12.94 18.00
CA ASN A 638 2.80 13.79 16.84
C ASN A 638 1.91 15.04 16.90
N ALA A 639 2.42 16.17 16.41
CA ALA A 639 1.64 17.39 16.29
C ALA A 639 1.80 17.99 14.90
N THR A 640 0.73 18.59 14.38
CA THR A 640 0.76 19.30 13.10
C THR A 640 0.15 20.69 13.27
N ALA A 641 0.76 21.68 12.66
CA ALA A 641 0.19 23.02 12.53
C ALA A 641 0.13 23.39 11.05
N THR A 642 -0.95 24.04 10.63
CA THR A 642 -1.14 24.50 9.26
C THR A 642 -1.64 25.93 9.24
N TRP A 643 -1.23 26.68 8.24
CA TRP A 643 -1.65 28.06 8.03
C TRP A 643 -1.94 28.31 6.54
N LEU A 644 -3.20 28.58 6.23
CA LEU A 644 -3.59 29.04 4.91
C LEU A 644 -3.22 30.53 4.75
N LEU A 645 -2.22 30.80 3.94
CA LEU A 645 -1.68 32.13 3.72
C LEU A 645 -2.71 33.06 3.08
N PRO A 646 -2.69 34.37 3.37
CA PRO A 646 -3.63 35.35 2.78
C PRO A 646 -3.19 35.77 1.37
N THR A 647 -3.14 34.79 0.45
CA THR A 647 -2.76 34.97 -0.94
C THR A 647 -3.95 34.79 -1.87
N THR A 648 -3.84 35.23 -3.12
CA THR A 648 -4.88 35.05 -4.14
C THR A 648 -4.98 33.60 -4.61
N THR A 649 -3.87 32.87 -4.61
CA THR A 649 -3.81 31.42 -4.80
C THR A 649 -3.91 30.72 -3.47
N ARG A 650 -4.47 29.52 -3.43
CA ARG A 650 -4.54 28.71 -2.21
C ARG A 650 -3.14 28.22 -1.84
N LEU A 651 -2.50 28.86 -0.85
CA LEU A 651 -1.16 28.52 -0.38
C LEU A 651 -1.21 28.21 1.12
N GLU A 652 -0.80 27.01 1.51
CA GLU A 652 -0.77 26.54 2.89
C GLU A 652 0.65 26.20 3.33
N ALA A 653 1.11 26.86 4.40
CA ALA A 653 2.31 26.48 5.13
C ALA A 653 1.94 25.45 6.20
N PHE A 654 2.80 24.46 6.41
CA PHE A 654 2.60 23.46 7.45
C PHE A 654 3.90 23.10 8.18
N ALA A 655 3.74 22.65 9.43
CA ALA A 655 4.80 22.10 10.25
C ALA A 655 4.30 20.82 10.93
N LYS A 656 5.09 19.74 10.87
CA LYS A 656 4.80 18.45 11.49
C LYS A 656 5.93 18.11 12.46
N ALA A 657 5.58 17.92 13.72
CA ALA A 657 6.49 17.45 14.75
C ALA A 657 6.20 15.97 15.02
N TYR A 658 7.22 15.16 14.92
CA TYR A 658 7.13 13.70 15.08
C TYR A 658 7.77 13.27 16.39
N ASN A 659 7.21 12.20 16.98
CA ASN A 659 7.74 11.54 18.15
C ASN A 659 8.19 12.53 19.25
N LEU A 660 7.29 13.41 19.68
CA LEU A 660 7.58 14.49 20.61
C LEU A 660 8.16 14.00 21.96
N LEU A 661 7.84 12.77 22.34
CA LEU A 661 8.36 12.12 23.55
C LEU A 661 9.77 11.57 23.35
N ASP A 662 10.26 11.48 22.12
CA ASP A 662 11.53 10.82 21.75
C ASP A 662 11.58 9.37 22.22
N ASP A 663 10.43 8.67 22.16
CA ASP A 663 10.28 7.29 22.60
C ASP A 663 10.95 6.34 21.60
N GLU A 664 11.57 5.26 22.09
CA GLU A 664 12.18 4.22 21.24
C GLU A 664 11.09 3.30 20.69
N ILE A 665 10.57 3.66 19.50
CA ILE A 665 9.48 2.95 18.85
C ILE A 665 10.05 1.80 18.03
N ARG A 666 9.70 0.56 18.38
CA ARG A 666 10.04 -0.66 17.63
C ARG A 666 8.77 -1.41 17.28
N ASP A 667 8.29 -1.18 16.04
CA ASP A 667 7.07 -1.84 15.58
C ASP A 667 7.27 -3.34 15.47
N HIS A 668 6.43 -4.12 16.12
CA HIS A 668 6.54 -5.58 16.14
C HIS A 668 6.37 -6.23 14.77
N THR A 669 5.69 -5.55 13.83
CA THR A 669 5.52 -6.00 12.45
C THR A 669 6.76 -5.82 11.58
N SER A 670 7.72 -4.99 12.01
CA SER A 670 9.00 -4.82 11.33
C SER A 670 9.86 -6.07 11.47
N PHE A 671 10.44 -6.51 10.36
CA PHE A 671 11.48 -7.54 10.38
C PHE A 671 12.71 -7.05 11.15
N LEU A 672 13.04 -5.77 10.99
CA LEU A 672 14.19 -5.12 11.61
C LEU A 672 13.91 -4.54 13.02
N LYS A 673 12.82 -4.94 13.71
CA LYS A 673 12.43 -4.37 15.01
C LYS A 673 13.55 -4.37 16.07
N ASP A 674 14.50 -5.26 15.96
CA ASP A 674 15.61 -5.39 16.89
C ASP A 674 16.89 -4.64 16.50
N ILE A 675 16.98 -4.17 15.25
CA ILE A 675 18.15 -3.44 14.72
C ILE A 675 17.80 -2.07 14.13
N ALA A 676 16.53 -1.76 13.92
CA ALA A 676 16.08 -0.48 13.36
C ALA A 676 14.85 0.04 14.11
N PRO A 677 14.99 0.97 15.07
CA PRO A 677 13.86 1.69 15.63
C PRO A 677 13.29 2.68 14.61
N GLN A 678 12.07 3.16 14.86
CA GLN A 678 11.48 4.27 14.12
C GLN A 678 12.19 5.59 14.42
N ARG A 679 11.88 6.63 13.63
CA ARG A 679 12.44 7.98 13.74
C ARG A 679 12.42 8.54 15.16
N GLY A 680 13.45 9.30 15.51
CA GLY A 680 13.51 10.12 16.71
C GLY A 680 12.63 11.37 16.62
N ARG A 681 12.65 12.19 17.67
CA ARG A 681 11.95 13.47 17.68
C ARG A 681 12.48 14.38 16.59
N SER A 682 11.58 14.87 15.73
CA SER A 682 11.96 15.66 14.57
C SER A 682 10.88 16.64 14.13
N LEU A 683 11.26 17.62 13.32
CA LEU A 683 10.39 18.63 12.76
C LEU A 683 10.52 18.68 11.25
N LEU A 684 9.40 18.53 10.55
CA LEU A 684 9.27 18.71 9.11
C LEU A 684 8.44 19.96 8.84
N ILE A 685 8.89 20.82 7.96
CA ILE A 685 8.14 22.01 7.50
C ILE A 685 7.89 21.90 6.00
N GLY A 686 6.82 22.51 5.52
CA GLY A 686 6.54 22.53 4.12
C GLY A 686 5.58 23.63 3.70
N LEU A 687 5.48 23.77 2.39
CA LEU A 687 4.58 24.71 1.73
C LEU A 687 3.90 23.96 0.59
N ARG A 688 2.58 24.09 0.47
CA ARG A 688 1.81 23.54 -0.66
C ARG A 688 0.86 24.58 -1.22
N GLY A 689 0.63 24.52 -2.52
CA GLY A 689 -0.26 25.43 -3.23
C GLY A 689 -1.08 24.73 -4.28
N GLU A 690 -2.25 25.33 -4.57
CA GLU A 690 -3.19 24.90 -5.62
C GLU A 690 -3.66 26.14 -6.41
N PHE A 691 -3.82 26.03 -7.73
CA PHE A 691 -4.28 27.11 -8.60
C PHE A 691 -5.12 26.59 -9.75
#